data_5d86a0d4a1ec90ebd7925503fc6431dd
#
_entry.id   5d86a0d4a1ec90ebd7925503fc6431dd
#
_cell.length_a   1.000
_cell.length_b   1.000
_cell.length_c   1.000
_cell.angle_alpha   90.00
_cell.angle_beta   90.00
_cell.angle_gamma   90.00
#
_symmetry.space_group_name_H-M   'P 1'
#
loop_
_entity.id
_entity.type
_entity.pdbx_description
1 polymer ?
#
loop_
_entity_poly.entity_id
_entity_poly.type
_entity_poly.pdbx_seq_one_letter_code
_entity_poly.pdbx_strand_id
1 'polypeptide(L)'
;MLRKQPGFTAVAVITLALAIGANTAIFSVVYPVLLRPLPFRDSNLLVTVGESRTKIGCCAYAASYPDYLDWKSSAKSFQSVAGYAGDAWTITGNGDPKTVFAAMVTTNFFSTLGVTPMLGRDFMPGEDLPEGSGPTVAMLTYSFWHSDFGSNPDIIGRVVRLDGVPVTIVGILPRDFELTPAGILPIWVPLHLNPFERAARGSHWLSVIGRLAPGATLQQARVEMAAINERLAQQYPRDNANVHVSVGPLRQQVAGDVRPLLLILFVAVGLGLLIACANVANLMLSRSLERRREFAIRTALGASQLHLVVQLLIESLLLSLLGAMLGLIAASIGIWLLERSLSDAQLAFMPYLNDVRLSLPVIGFVGGVTILTAILFGLWPGLSISNMPISDILKDESRGGTSRSQNRLRNALVIAEIAISVVLLVAGGLMLQSVRAVLRLNPGFEPEHLLTFLITLPAGPYPLAKDWPFENPNALRFMHEFIDRLGAVPGVVGASGTSGLPVSQNLQGDRFVVEGRAVAPGQEESVTTRRVDSAYFSTMKIPVMRGRGFTRADNATGVPVALVNQAWVKHYFPDGKDAIGARIRFTVAAQEPYREIVGVVGDVAEDNLAAPSPPTVYVPVDQQSGYATNFNFVIRTSGDPVAILPSVRAAANAIDPELAFVQAQSMDDFMNRSPAIFLRRYPFYLIGSFAVLALVLATIGLYGLISYSVSQRTREIGIRMALGAQRENILRLTIREGIVDAVTGVVVGLILSLVLTRLMASMLYGVKAHDWLTFLVVPLLLLSIAVIASYIPARRATEVDPMIALRNE
;
A
#
# COMPACT_ATOMS: atom_id res chain seq x y z
N MET A 1 -2.34 4.54 -45.87
CA MET A 1 -1.39 5.59 -45.50
C MET A 1 -0.41 5.16 -44.39
N LEU A 2 -0.84 4.56 -43.32
CA LEU A 2 0.02 4.06 -42.22
C LEU A 2 1.09 3.05 -42.67
N ARG A 3 0.81 2.23 -43.67
CA ARG A 3 1.75 1.28 -44.32
C ARG A 3 2.90 1.93 -45.10
N LYS A 4 2.75 3.21 -45.53
CA LYS A 4 3.79 3.89 -46.34
C LYS A 4 4.96 4.47 -45.47
N GLN A 5 4.76 4.61 -44.16
CA GLN A 5 5.79 5.10 -43.26
C GLN A 5 5.78 4.26 -41.97
N PRO A 6 6.34 3.05 -42.01
CA PRO A 6 6.26 2.11 -40.89
C PRO A 6 6.96 2.59 -39.63
N GLY A 7 8.05 3.33 -39.75
CA GLY A 7 8.80 3.88 -38.58
C GLY A 7 7.99 4.87 -37.76
N PHE A 8 7.31 5.81 -38.42
CA PHE A 8 6.40 6.76 -37.73
C PHE A 8 5.27 6.04 -37.01
N THR A 9 4.59 5.11 -37.73
CA THR A 9 3.46 4.36 -37.19
C THR A 9 3.90 3.54 -35.98
N ALA A 10 5.05 2.88 -36.04
CA ALA A 10 5.60 2.09 -34.95
C ALA A 10 5.88 2.95 -33.70
N VAL A 11 6.56 4.09 -33.86
CA VAL A 11 6.87 4.99 -32.77
C VAL A 11 5.59 5.52 -32.12
N ALA A 12 4.63 6.02 -32.92
CA ALA A 12 3.38 6.55 -32.40
C ALA A 12 2.55 5.46 -31.67
N VAL A 13 2.43 4.26 -32.26
CA VAL A 13 1.67 3.16 -31.67
C VAL A 13 2.34 2.65 -30.39
N ILE A 14 3.66 2.48 -30.36
CA ILE A 14 4.39 2.05 -29.15
C ILE A 14 4.25 3.08 -28.03
N THR A 15 4.42 4.37 -28.34
CA THR A 15 4.25 5.46 -27.39
C THR A 15 2.85 5.45 -26.75
N LEU A 16 1.82 5.34 -27.59
CA LEU A 16 0.42 5.26 -27.13
C LEU A 16 0.14 3.95 -26.36
N ALA A 17 0.68 2.83 -26.81
CA ALA A 17 0.51 1.54 -26.15
C ALA A 17 1.08 1.55 -24.74
N LEU A 18 2.28 2.09 -24.54
CA LEU A 18 2.89 2.22 -23.23
C LEU A 18 2.08 3.15 -22.31
N ALA A 19 1.64 4.30 -22.82
CA ALA A 19 0.89 5.26 -22.04
C ALA A 19 -0.54 4.77 -21.70
N ILE A 20 -1.28 4.25 -22.67
CA ILE A 20 -2.64 3.71 -22.46
C ILE A 20 -2.55 2.46 -21.59
N GLY A 21 -1.56 1.58 -21.83
CA GLY A 21 -1.35 0.36 -21.06
C GLY A 21 -1.07 0.65 -19.58
N ALA A 22 -0.18 1.60 -19.29
CA ALA A 22 0.11 2.04 -17.93
C ALA A 22 -1.13 2.61 -17.22
N ASN A 23 -1.89 3.48 -17.91
CA ASN A 23 -3.15 4.02 -17.37
C ASN A 23 -4.19 2.93 -17.13
N THR A 24 -4.28 1.95 -18.02
CA THR A 24 -5.18 0.80 -17.89
C THR A 24 -4.81 -0.06 -16.69
N ALA A 25 -3.54 -0.39 -16.53
CA ALA A 25 -3.07 -1.20 -15.41
C ALA A 25 -3.36 -0.51 -14.06
N ILE A 26 -3.04 0.78 -13.92
CA ILE A 26 -3.33 1.53 -12.70
C ILE A 26 -4.84 1.69 -12.48
N PHE A 27 -5.62 1.98 -13.52
CA PHE A 27 -7.07 2.09 -13.38
C PHE A 27 -7.72 0.75 -12.98
N SER A 28 -7.16 -0.38 -13.44
CA SER A 28 -7.63 -1.71 -13.03
C SER A 28 -7.45 -1.97 -11.54
N VAL A 29 -6.49 -1.30 -10.88
CA VAL A 29 -6.30 -1.33 -9.42
C VAL A 29 -7.16 -0.26 -8.74
N VAL A 30 -7.21 0.95 -9.31
CA VAL A 30 -7.97 2.08 -8.74
C VAL A 30 -9.47 1.80 -8.72
N TYR A 31 -10.00 1.17 -9.76
CA TYR A 31 -11.44 0.92 -9.91
C TYR A 31 -12.01 0.05 -8.77
N PRO A 32 -11.49 -1.16 -8.47
CA PRO A 32 -12.02 -1.99 -7.39
C PRO A 32 -11.85 -1.34 -6.01
N VAL A 33 -10.76 -0.61 -5.78
CA VAL A 33 -10.46 -0.01 -4.47
C VAL A 33 -11.25 1.27 -4.21
N LEU A 34 -11.27 2.20 -5.19
CA LEU A 34 -11.79 3.56 -4.99
C LEU A 34 -13.16 3.79 -5.62
N LEU A 35 -13.54 3.07 -6.68
CA LEU A 35 -14.71 3.38 -7.49
C LEU A 35 -15.81 2.33 -7.39
N ARG A 36 -15.48 1.04 -7.32
CA ARG A 36 -16.46 -0.05 -7.22
C ARG A 36 -17.21 0.04 -5.88
N PRO A 37 -18.54 -0.01 -5.86
CA PRO A 37 -19.30 -0.17 -4.62
C PRO A 37 -18.91 -1.48 -3.93
N LEU A 38 -18.95 -1.50 -2.60
CA LEU A 38 -18.77 -2.74 -1.85
C LEU A 38 -19.86 -3.75 -2.24
N PRO A 39 -19.57 -5.07 -2.31
CA PRO A 39 -20.50 -6.09 -2.78
C PRO A 39 -21.59 -6.42 -1.75
N PHE A 40 -22.07 -5.40 -1.03
CA PHE A 40 -23.09 -5.54 0.02
C PHE A 40 -24.36 -4.79 -0.37
N ARG A 41 -25.49 -5.33 0.05
CA ARG A 41 -26.78 -4.66 -0.16
C ARG A 41 -26.77 -3.26 0.47
N ASP A 42 -27.15 -2.25 -0.32
CA ASP A 42 -27.21 -0.84 0.14
C ASP A 42 -25.93 -0.42 0.89
N SER A 43 -24.77 -0.70 0.30
CA SER A 43 -23.45 -0.50 0.91
C SER A 43 -23.19 0.94 1.38
N ASN A 44 -23.90 1.93 0.84
CA ASN A 44 -23.82 3.33 1.26
C ASN A 44 -24.39 3.56 2.68
N LEU A 45 -25.22 2.64 3.18
CA LEU A 45 -25.75 2.67 4.55
C LEU A 45 -24.82 1.96 5.55
N LEU A 46 -23.76 1.30 5.07
CA LEU A 46 -22.80 0.63 5.94
C LEU A 46 -21.74 1.61 6.42
N VAL A 47 -21.57 1.65 7.73
CA VAL A 47 -20.60 2.50 8.41
C VAL A 47 -19.78 1.67 9.39
N THR A 48 -18.56 2.12 9.64
CA THR A 48 -17.76 1.64 10.76
C THR A 48 -18.00 2.52 11.96
N VAL A 49 -18.06 1.90 13.12
CA VAL A 49 -18.15 2.56 14.42
C VAL A 49 -16.91 2.14 15.20
N GLY A 50 -16.09 3.10 15.59
CA GLY A 50 -14.83 2.80 16.27
C GLY A 50 -14.50 3.86 17.31
N GLU A 51 -13.57 3.50 18.18
CA GLU A 51 -13.07 4.35 19.23
C GLU A 51 -11.70 4.89 18.91
N SER A 52 -11.47 6.14 19.24
CA SER A 52 -10.14 6.74 19.17
C SER A 52 -9.78 7.39 20.48
N ARG A 53 -8.54 7.25 20.91
CA ARG A 53 -7.98 7.95 22.06
C ARG A 53 -6.96 8.94 21.55
N THR A 54 -7.22 10.21 21.72
CA THR A 54 -6.39 11.31 21.19
C THR A 54 -4.93 11.31 21.66
N LYS A 55 -4.60 10.58 22.72
CA LYS A 55 -3.23 10.52 23.25
C LYS A 55 -2.45 9.23 22.91
N ILE A 56 -3.12 8.21 22.38
CA ILE A 56 -2.52 6.91 22.14
C ILE A 56 -2.80 6.54 20.71
N GLY A 57 -1.79 6.55 19.86
CA GLY A 57 -1.92 6.27 18.42
C GLY A 57 -2.24 4.81 18.05
N CYS A 58 -2.64 3.98 19.03
CA CYS A 58 -3.08 2.62 18.78
C CYS A 58 -4.59 2.48 18.90
N CYS A 59 -5.15 1.50 18.19
CA CYS A 59 -6.54 1.04 18.31
C CYS A 59 -7.61 2.07 17.91
N ALA A 60 -7.35 2.88 16.90
CA ALA A 60 -8.24 3.94 16.44
C ALA A 60 -9.63 3.48 15.97
N TYR A 61 -9.90 2.16 15.88
CA TYR A 61 -11.15 1.63 15.33
C TYR A 61 -11.72 0.41 16.08
N ALA A 62 -11.06 -0.06 17.13
CA ALA A 62 -11.57 -1.15 17.94
C ALA A 62 -12.37 -0.62 19.13
N ALA A 63 -13.46 -1.31 19.46
CA ALA A 63 -14.30 -1.06 20.61
C ALA A 63 -14.13 -2.16 21.67
N SER A 64 -14.54 -1.88 22.90
CA SER A 64 -14.74 -2.94 23.88
C SER A 64 -16.08 -3.67 23.63
N TYR A 65 -16.18 -4.91 24.03
CA TYR A 65 -17.44 -5.64 23.92
C TYR A 65 -18.59 -5.02 24.75
N PRO A 66 -18.37 -4.55 25.98
CA PRO A 66 -19.41 -3.80 26.72
C PRO A 66 -19.84 -2.51 26.02
N ASP A 67 -18.92 -1.73 25.42
CA ASP A 67 -19.29 -0.52 24.69
C ASP A 67 -20.11 -0.84 23.43
N TYR A 68 -19.74 -1.91 22.71
CA TYR A 68 -20.55 -2.43 21.60
C TYR A 68 -21.98 -2.76 22.04
N LEU A 69 -22.18 -3.43 23.19
CA LEU A 69 -23.51 -3.76 23.71
C LEU A 69 -24.31 -2.50 24.06
N ASP A 70 -23.67 -1.50 24.68
CA ASP A 70 -24.32 -0.22 24.98
C ASP A 70 -24.72 0.52 23.72
N TRP A 71 -23.88 0.53 22.69
CA TRP A 71 -24.20 1.12 21.37
C TRP A 71 -25.36 0.38 20.70
N LYS A 72 -25.32 -0.96 20.68
CA LYS A 72 -26.34 -1.80 20.09
C LYS A 72 -27.72 -1.59 20.73
N SER A 73 -27.75 -1.34 22.04
CA SER A 73 -29.02 -1.13 22.79
C SER A 73 -29.53 0.31 22.74
N SER A 74 -28.65 1.31 22.62
CA SER A 74 -28.99 2.72 22.79
C SER A 74 -29.12 3.50 21.49
N ALA A 75 -28.41 3.10 20.42
CA ALA A 75 -28.33 3.88 19.19
C ALA A 75 -29.56 3.64 18.28
N LYS A 76 -30.31 4.69 17.98
CA LYS A 76 -31.51 4.66 17.14
C LYS A 76 -31.23 4.96 15.67
N SER A 77 -30.11 5.63 15.36
CA SER A 77 -29.71 5.91 13.99
C SER A 77 -29.24 4.67 13.23
N PHE A 78 -29.15 3.51 13.89
CA PHE A 78 -28.75 2.26 13.30
C PHE A 78 -29.91 1.28 13.24
N GLN A 79 -30.07 0.63 12.10
CA GLN A 79 -30.97 -0.51 11.96
C GLN A 79 -30.39 -1.74 12.67
N SER A 80 -29.07 -1.93 12.56
CA SER A 80 -28.33 -3.00 13.21
C SER A 80 -26.86 -2.61 13.41
N VAL A 81 -26.27 -3.17 14.48
CA VAL A 81 -24.85 -3.02 14.80
C VAL A 81 -24.28 -4.42 15.02
N ALA A 82 -23.14 -4.73 14.42
CA ALA A 82 -22.48 -6.03 14.49
C ALA A 82 -21.00 -5.87 14.75
N GLY A 83 -20.43 -6.82 15.48
CA GLY A 83 -19.00 -6.84 15.81
C GLY A 83 -18.27 -8.00 15.14
N TYR A 84 -16.98 -7.80 14.85
CA TYR A 84 -16.07 -8.85 14.38
C TYR A 84 -14.66 -8.65 14.90
N ALA A 85 -13.93 -9.77 15.03
CA ALA A 85 -12.51 -9.79 15.33
C ALA A 85 -11.84 -10.93 14.56
N GLY A 86 -10.55 -10.79 14.27
CA GLY A 86 -9.77 -11.86 13.64
C GLY A 86 -8.85 -12.51 14.64
N ASP A 87 -8.65 -13.83 14.49
CA ASP A 87 -7.67 -14.58 15.27
C ASP A 87 -7.10 -15.74 14.41
N ALA A 88 -5.94 -16.26 14.82
CA ALA A 88 -5.29 -17.38 14.15
C ALA A 88 -5.71 -18.68 14.82
N TRP A 89 -6.24 -19.63 14.03
CA TRP A 89 -6.75 -20.92 14.50
C TRP A 89 -6.14 -22.07 13.73
N THR A 90 -5.92 -23.20 14.37
CA THR A 90 -5.42 -24.42 13.73
C THR A 90 -6.59 -25.31 13.33
N ILE A 91 -6.75 -25.55 12.02
CA ILE A 91 -7.70 -26.52 11.50
C ILE A 91 -7.03 -27.88 11.40
N THR A 92 -7.71 -28.91 11.93
CA THR A 92 -7.31 -30.30 11.85
C THR A 92 -8.47 -31.20 11.38
N GLY A 93 -8.16 -32.43 10.96
CA GLY A 93 -9.17 -33.37 10.47
C GLY A 93 -9.42 -33.34 8.96
N ASN A 94 -8.61 -32.58 8.19
CA ASN A 94 -8.64 -32.56 6.72
C ASN A 94 -7.22 -32.51 6.13
N GLY A 95 -6.38 -33.51 6.46
CA GLY A 95 -4.95 -33.52 6.10
C GLY A 95 -4.05 -33.04 7.23
N ASP A 96 -2.89 -32.48 6.87
CA ASP A 96 -1.93 -31.94 7.84
C ASP A 96 -2.53 -30.75 8.60
N PRO A 97 -2.17 -30.54 9.88
CA PRO A 97 -2.57 -29.36 10.63
C PRO A 97 -2.20 -28.07 9.91
N LYS A 98 -3.16 -27.17 9.74
CA LYS A 98 -2.97 -25.91 9.01
C LYS A 98 -3.50 -24.75 9.85
N THR A 99 -2.67 -23.76 10.10
CA THR A 99 -3.17 -22.52 10.71
C THR A 99 -3.84 -21.65 9.67
N VAL A 100 -5.02 -21.18 10.00
CA VAL A 100 -5.84 -20.28 9.21
C VAL A 100 -6.25 -19.09 10.06
N PHE A 101 -6.36 -17.92 9.46
CA PHE A 101 -6.98 -16.80 10.13
C PHE A 101 -8.51 -16.97 10.07
N ALA A 102 -9.16 -16.90 11.22
CA ALA A 102 -10.61 -16.96 11.32
C ALA A 102 -11.19 -15.65 11.81
N ALA A 103 -12.41 -15.34 11.40
CA ALA A 103 -13.18 -14.23 11.94
C ALA A 103 -14.17 -14.72 12.98
N MET A 104 -14.11 -14.16 14.16
CA MET A 104 -15.16 -14.27 15.17
C MET A 104 -16.17 -13.14 14.96
N VAL A 105 -17.45 -13.45 14.82
CA VAL A 105 -18.49 -12.45 14.51
C VAL A 105 -19.71 -12.60 15.41
N THR A 106 -20.37 -11.50 15.67
CA THR A 106 -21.70 -11.56 16.29
C THR A 106 -22.70 -12.26 15.37
N THR A 107 -23.68 -12.98 15.89
CA THR A 107 -24.62 -13.78 15.09
C THR A 107 -25.42 -12.97 14.06
N ASN A 108 -25.55 -11.66 14.24
CA ASN A 108 -26.23 -10.76 13.31
C ASN A 108 -25.30 -10.12 12.27
N PHE A 109 -24.04 -10.55 12.16
CA PHE A 109 -23.03 -9.90 11.34
C PHE A 109 -23.36 -9.95 9.84
N PHE A 110 -23.64 -11.12 9.29
CA PHE A 110 -23.95 -11.28 7.87
C PHE A 110 -25.28 -10.62 7.50
N SER A 111 -26.30 -10.72 8.37
CA SER A 111 -27.56 -10.02 8.16
C SER A 111 -27.40 -8.49 8.21
N THR A 112 -26.47 -7.95 9.03
CA THR A 112 -26.11 -6.53 9.04
C THR A 112 -25.47 -6.10 7.73
N LEU A 113 -24.61 -6.92 7.14
CA LEU A 113 -24.01 -6.68 5.81
C LEU A 113 -25.01 -6.92 4.67
N GLY A 114 -26.14 -7.59 4.92
CA GLY A 114 -27.09 -8.01 3.89
C GLY A 114 -26.55 -9.14 3.03
N VAL A 115 -25.72 -10.02 3.60
CA VAL A 115 -25.13 -11.19 2.96
C VAL A 115 -25.92 -12.43 3.36
N THR A 116 -26.25 -13.27 2.37
CA THR A 116 -26.85 -14.59 2.59
C THR A 116 -25.87 -15.67 2.12
N PRO A 117 -25.68 -16.74 2.88
CA PRO A 117 -24.86 -17.87 2.45
C PRO A 117 -25.33 -18.44 1.11
N MET A 118 -24.38 -18.87 0.28
CA MET A 118 -24.65 -19.51 -1.01
C MET A 118 -25.17 -20.93 -0.82
N LEU A 119 -24.63 -21.65 0.17
CA LEU A 119 -25.06 -22.98 0.61
C LEU A 119 -25.22 -22.97 2.13
N GLY A 120 -26.20 -23.73 2.63
CA GLY A 120 -26.43 -23.85 4.05
C GLY A 120 -27.24 -22.69 4.64
N ARG A 121 -26.90 -22.25 5.86
CA ARG A 121 -27.59 -21.20 6.61
C ARG A 121 -26.65 -20.19 7.26
N ASP A 122 -27.21 -19.06 7.64
CA ASP A 122 -26.55 -18.05 8.50
C ASP A 122 -26.51 -18.53 9.97
N PHE A 123 -25.76 -17.82 10.80
CA PHE A 123 -25.74 -18.06 12.25
C PHE A 123 -27.10 -17.75 12.88
N MET A 124 -27.47 -18.56 13.89
CA MET A 124 -28.71 -18.38 14.63
C MET A 124 -28.46 -17.58 15.91
N PRO A 125 -29.45 -16.81 16.38
CA PRO A 125 -29.38 -16.17 17.69
C PRO A 125 -29.07 -17.19 18.78
N GLY A 126 -28.06 -16.90 19.60
CA GLY A 126 -27.63 -17.76 20.67
C GLY A 126 -26.44 -18.68 20.34
N GLU A 127 -26.02 -18.77 19.08
CA GLU A 127 -24.79 -19.49 18.72
C GLU A 127 -23.52 -18.74 19.15
N ASP A 128 -23.64 -17.46 19.59
CA ASP A 128 -22.60 -16.63 20.21
C ASP A 128 -22.65 -16.61 21.75
N LEU A 129 -23.39 -17.51 22.38
CA LEU A 129 -23.47 -17.62 23.82
C LEU A 129 -22.27 -18.38 24.42
N PRO A 130 -21.87 -18.04 25.64
CA PRO A 130 -20.62 -18.53 26.24
C PRO A 130 -20.74 -19.90 26.90
N GLU A 131 -21.59 -20.77 26.43
CA GLU A 131 -21.70 -22.09 26.99
C GLU A 131 -20.80 -23.07 26.26
N GLY A 132 -19.66 -23.39 26.87
CA GLY A 132 -18.72 -24.38 26.39
C GLY A 132 -17.36 -23.82 25.98
N SER A 133 -16.52 -24.69 25.49
CA SER A 133 -15.12 -24.46 25.16
C SER A 133 -14.94 -24.09 23.68
N GLY A 134 -15.61 -23.05 23.17
CA GLY A 134 -15.39 -22.53 21.84
C GLY A 134 -16.61 -22.62 20.90
N PRO A 135 -16.47 -22.19 19.63
CA PRO A 135 -17.55 -22.18 18.65
C PRO A 135 -18.00 -23.58 18.29
N THR A 136 -19.31 -23.77 18.11
CA THR A 136 -19.89 -25.05 17.71
C THR A 136 -20.18 -25.12 16.20
N VAL A 137 -20.25 -23.97 15.53
CA VAL A 137 -20.57 -23.85 14.10
C VAL A 137 -19.60 -22.91 13.39
N ALA A 138 -19.41 -23.13 12.08
CA ALA A 138 -18.61 -22.24 11.24
C ALA A 138 -19.20 -22.09 9.84
N MET A 139 -18.89 -20.97 9.19
CA MET A 139 -19.06 -20.78 7.76
C MET A 139 -17.70 -20.65 7.08
N LEU A 140 -17.61 -21.13 5.83
CA LEU A 140 -16.40 -21.03 5.02
C LEU A 140 -16.58 -20.01 3.92
N THR A 141 -15.50 -19.34 3.53
CA THR A 141 -15.49 -18.58 2.28
C THR A 141 -15.53 -19.51 1.08
N TYR A 142 -16.05 -19.02 -0.05
CA TYR A 142 -16.06 -19.78 -1.31
C TYR A 142 -14.65 -20.22 -1.72
N SER A 143 -13.67 -19.36 -1.62
CA SER A 143 -12.28 -19.64 -2.00
C SER A 143 -11.69 -20.80 -1.18
N PHE A 144 -11.87 -20.77 0.12
CA PHE A 144 -11.37 -21.82 1.01
C PHE A 144 -12.09 -23.15 0.82
N TRP A 145 -13.41 -23.12 0.63
CA TRP A 145 -14.19 -24.33 0.29
C TRP A 145 -13.73 -24.94 -1.04
N HIS A 146 -13.40 -24.09 -2.03
CA HIS A 146 -12.94 -24.55 -3.33
C HIS A 146 -11.54 -25.17 -3.27
N SER A 147 -10.58 -24.50 -2.59
CA SER A 147 -9.18 -24.92 -2.55
C SER A 147 -8.93 -26.11 -1.62
N ASP A 148 -9.50 -26.08 -0.41
CA ASP A 148 -9.16 -27.03 0.66
C ASP A 148 -10.18 -28.19 0.78
N PHE A 149 -11.40 -28.01 0.27
CA PHE A 149 -12.48 -29.02 0.33
C PHE A 149 -13.00 -29.44 -1.06
N GLY A 150 -12.31 -29.01 -2.14
CA GLY A 150 -12.63 -29.45 -3.51
C GLY A 150 -14.04 -29.10 -3.99
N SER A 151 -14.67 -28.05 -3.45
CA SER A 151 -16.07 -27.66 -3.76
C SER A 151 -17.10 -28.76 -3.49
N ASN A 152 -16.84 -29.66 -2.52
CA ASN A 152 -17.79 -30.70 -2.18
C ASN A 152 -19.02 -30.09 -1.47
N PRO A 153 -20.25 -30.21 -2.02
CA PRO A 153 -21.47 -29.69 -1.40
C PRO A 153 -21.84 -30.40 -0.09
N ASP A 154 -21.38 -31.66 0.12
CA ASP A 154 -21.63 -32.44 1.35
C ASP A 154 -20.81 -31.94 2.55
N ILE A 155 -20.12 -30.80 2.40
CA ILE A 155 -19.40 -30.16 3.49
C ILE A 155 -20.36 -29.61 4.57
N ILE A 156 -21.58 -29.23 4.20
CA ILE A 156 -22.59 -28.76 5.15
C ILE A 156 -22.98 -29.88 6.11
N GLY A 157 -22.86 -29.62 7.41
CA GLY A 157 -23.05 -30.59 8.48
C GLY A 157 -21.79 -31.41 8.81
N ARG A 158 -20.69 -31.29 8.05
CA ARG A 158 -19.43 -31.94 8.38
C ARG A 158 -18.78 -31.24 9.59
N VAL A 159 -18.18 -32.04 10.46
CA VAL A 159 -17.43 -31.58 11.62
C VAL A 159 -15.94 -31.47 11.25
N VAL A 160 -15.36 -30.33 11.48
CA VAL A 160 -13.91 -30.07 11.45
C VAL A 160 -13.44 -29.70 12.86
N ARG A 161 -12.14 -29.74 13.13
CA ARG A 161 -11.62 -29.30 14.41
C ARG A 161 -10.90 -27.97 14.23
N LEU A 162 -11.30 -26.97 15.02
CA LEU A 162 -10.62 -25.68 15.13
C LEU A 162 -10.01 -25.60 16.54
N ASP A 163 -8.69 -25.50 16.63
CA ASP A 163 -7.92 -25.58 17.89
C ASP A 163 -8.34 -26.76 18.79
N GLY A 164 -8.58 -27.92 18.14
CA GLY A 164 -9.03 -29.11 18.81
C GLY A 164 -10.54 -29.15 19.15
N VAL A 165 -11.27 -28.07 19.03
CA VAL A 165 -12.71 -27.97 19.27
C VAL A 165 -13.49 -28.46 18.03
N PRO A 166 -14.44 -29.39 18.16
CA PRO A 166 -15.26 -29.84 17.05
C PRO A 166 -16.26 -28.78 16.63
N VAL A 167 -16.21 -28.34 15.36
CA VAL A 167 -17.04 -27.27 14.79
C VAL A 167 -17.76 -27.79 13.55
N THR A 168 -19.07 -27.60 13.49
CA THR A 168 -19.89 -28.04 12.36
C THR A 168 -19.96 -26.94 11.30
N ILE A 169 -19.67 -27.28 10.05
CA ILE A 169 -19.81 -26.33 8.93
C ILE A 169 -21.29 -26.18 8.59
N VAL A 170 -21.83 -24.95 8.74
CA VAL A 170 -23.26 -24.66 8.54
C VAL A 170 -23.55 -23.85 7.29
N GLY A 171 -22.54 -23.20 6.68
CA GLY A 171 -22.75 -22.40 5.50
C GLY A 171 -21.50 -22.12 4.71
N ILE A 172 -21.69 -21.79 3.42
CA ILE A 172 -20.66 -21.31 2.50
C ILE A 172 -21.05 -19.90 2.07
N LEU A 173 -20.12 -18.95 2.22
CA LEU A 173 -20.32 -17.56 1.84
C LEU A 173 -20.29 -17.39 0.31
N PRO A 174 -20.94 -16.35 -0.24
CA PRO A 174 -20.95 -16.07 -1.66
C PRO A 174 -19.53 -15.87 -2.20
N ARG A 175 -19.35 -16.14 -3.51
CA ARG A 175 -18.06 -16.02 -4.19
C ARG A 175 -17.45 -14.60 -4.10
N ASP A 176 -18.30 -13.58 -4.14
CA ASP A 176 -17.90 -12.17 -4.11
C ASP A 176 -17.83 -11.61 -2.68
N PHE A 177 -17.99 -12.49 -1.66
CA PHE A 177 -17.86 -12.06 -0.29
C PHE A 177 -16.39 -11.92 0.08
N GLU A 178 -15.92 -10.69 0.14
CA GLU A 178 -14.61 -10.32 0.67
C GLU A 178 -14.80 -9.11 1.59
N LEU A 179 -14.53 -9.29 2.86
CA LEU A 179 -14.54 -8.21 3.83
C LEU A 179 -13.11 -7.78 4.11
N THR A 180 -12.74 -6.62 3.59
CA THR A 180 -11.51 -5.95 3.91
C THR A 180 -11.78 -4.85 4.95
N PRO A 181 -10.87 -4.50 5.86
CA PRO A 181 -9.41 -4.61 5.82
C PRO A 181 -8.81 -5.84 6.53
N ALA A 182 -9.62 -6.76 7.03
CA ALA A 182 -9.11 -7.90 7.80
C ALA A 182 -8.41 -8.98 6.95
N GLY A 183 -8.27 -8.78 5.63
CA GLY A 183 -7.72 -9.78 4.73
C GLY A 183 -8.73 -10.86 4.35
N ILE A 184 -8.25 -11.89 3.64
CA ILE A 184 -9.06 -13.07 3.33
C ILE A 184 -9.11 -13.94 4.58
N LEU A 185 -10.22 -13.91 5.29
CA LEU A 185 -10.49 -14.74 6.47
C LEU A 185 -11.26 -15.98 6.00
N PRO A 186 -10.61 -17.15 5.84
CA PRO A 186 -11.21 -18.33 5.23
C PRO A 186 -12.37 -18.95 6.03
N ILE A 187 -12.35 -18.79 7.36
CA ILE A 187 -13.33 -19.36 8.29
C ILE A 187 -13.98 -18.26 9.12
N TRP A 188 -15.27 -18.37 9.32
CA TRP A 188 -16.09 -17.45 10.09
C TRP A 188 -16.82 -18.23 11.18
N VAL A 189 -16.70 -17.81 12.44
CA VAL A 189 -17.29 -18.46 13.60
C VAL A 189 -18.07 -17.45 14.44
N PRO A 190 -19.11 -17.85 15.17
CA PRO A 190 -19.77 -16.99 16.14
C PRO A 190 -18.79 -16.53 17.23
N LEU A 191 -18.99 -15.33 17.71
CA LEU A 191 -18.15 -14.71 18.75
C LEU A 191 -18.35 -15.44 20.08
N HIS A 192 -17.29 -16.05 20.58
CA HIS A 192 -17.27 -16.73 21.87
C HIS A 192 -16.37 -15.97 22.83
N LEU A 193 -16.93 -15.48 23.91
CA LEU A 193 -16.21 -14.70 24.91
C LEU A 193 -16.34 -15.34 26.28
N ASN A 194 -15.22 -15.40 26.97
CA ASN A 194 -15.24 -15.76 28.39
C ASN A 194 -15.85 -14.62 29.23
N PRO A 195 -16.23 -14.90 30.50
CA PRO A 195 -16.87 -13.90 31.36
C PRO A 195 -16.02 -12.63 31.59
N PHE A 196 -14.69 -12.77 31.60
CA PHE A 196 -13.80 -11.63 31.76
C PHE A 196 -13.82 -10.73 30.50
N GLU A 197 -13.66 -11.29 29.31
CA GLU A 197 -13.71 -10.56 28.04
C GLU A 197 -15.04 -9.83 27.86
N ARG A 198 -16.13 -10.44 28.29
CA ARG A 198 -17.47 -9.83 28.30
C ARG A 198 -17.58 -8.61 29.21
N ALA A 199 -16.84 -8.62 30.34
CA ALA A 199 -16.89 -7.54 31.34
C ALA A 199 -15.78 -6.50 31.13
N ALA A 200 -14.74 -6.81 30.36
CA ALA A 200 -13.54 -6.01 30.20
C ALA A 200 -13.76 -4.77 29.33
N ARG A 201 -14.38 -3.73 29.88
CA ARG A 201 -14.65 -2.46 29.18
C ARG A 201 -13.37 -1.74 28.76
N GLY A 202 -12.26 -1.93 29.49
CA GLY A 202 -10.95 -1.38 29.12
C GLY A 202 -10.23 -2.08 27.98
N SER A 203 -10.74 -3.23 27.49
CA SER A 203 -10.10 -4.05 26.44
C SER A 203 -10.77 -3.77 25.08
N HIS A 204 -10.06 -3.08 24.20
CA HIS A 204 -10.55 -2.60 22.89
C HIS A 204 -9.93 -3.45 21.76
N TRP A 205 -10.69 -4.38 21.23
CA TRP A 205 -10.26 -5.33 20.20
C TRP A 205 -11.34 -5.63 19.15
N LEU A 206 -12.60 -5.28 19.44
CA LEU A 206 -13.74 -5.60 18.61
C LEU A 206 -13.93 -4.51 17.55
N SER A 207 -13.82 -4.87 16.27
CA SER A 207 -14.22 -4.02 15.16
C SER A 207 -15.73 -4.01 15.01
N VAL A 208 -16.34 -2.82 14.83
CA VAL A 208 -17.80 -2.68 14.78
C VAL A 208 -18.25 -2.07 13.47
N ILE A 209 -19.26 -2.71 12.87
CA ILE A 209 -19.96 -2.24 11.66
C ILE A 209 -21.40 -1.95 12.03
N GLY A 210 -21.93 -0.82 11.54
CA GLY A 210 -23.34 -0.46 11.66
C GLY A 210 -24.01 -0.33 10.31
N ARG A 211 -25.28 -0.69 10.22
CA ARG A 211 -26.16 -0.32 9.12
C ARG A 211 -27.06 0.82 9.59
N LEU A 212 -26.99 1.96 8.91
CA LEU A 212 -27.87 3.09 9.24
C LEU A 212 -29.34 2.73 9.03
N ALA A 213 -30.21 3.25 9.90
CA ALA A 213 -31.64 3.11 9.76
C ALA A 213 -32.14 3.85 8.49
N PRO A 214 -33.24 3.40 7.86
CA PRO A 214 -33.82 4.09 6.73
C PRO A 214 -34.10 5.58 7.04
N GLY A 215 -33.51 6.48 6.23
CA GLY A 215 -33.63 7.93 6.41
C GLY A 215 -32.65 8.56 7.41
N ALA A 216 -31.87 7.77 8.15
CA ALA A 216 -30.81 8.30 9.00
C ALA A 216 -29.62 8.74 8.19
N THR A 217 -29.03 9.89 8.54
CA THR A 217 -27.80 10.39 7.92
C THR A 217 -26.57 10.04 8.76
N LEU A 218 -25.40 9.97 8.09
CA LEU A 218 -24.13 9.78 8.77
C LEU A 218 -23.87 10.83 9.86
N GLN A 219 -24.30 12.07 9.62
CA GLN A 219 -24.11 13.16 10.60
C GLN A 219 -24.99 12.96 11.84
N GLN A 220 -26.23 12.50 11.68
CA GLN A 220 -27.09 12.16 12.81
C GLN A 220 -26.51 11.02 13.65
N ALA A 221 -26.01 9.97 12.99
CA ALA A 221 -25.34 8.87 13.67
C ALA A 221 -24.10 9.33 14.45
N ARG A 222 -23.29 10.22 13.88
CA ARG A 222 -22.12 10.82 14.58
C ARG A 222 -22.52 11.57 15.84
N VAL A 223 -23.53 12.43 15.75
CA VAL A 223 -24.00 13.22 16.89
C VAL A 223 -24.58 12.30 17.98
N GLU A 224 -25.40 11.32 17.59
CA GLU A 224 -25.98 10.37 18.53
C GLU A 224 -24.88 9.54 19.23
N MET A 225 -23.94 8.99 18.48
CA MET A 225 -22.85 8.18 19.03
C MET A 225 -21.95 8.99 19.96
N ALA A 226 -21.68 10.26 19.63
CA ALA A 226 -20.93 11.16 20.51
C ALA A 226 -21.69 11.38 21.84
N ALA A 227 -23.01 11.59 21.79
CA ALA A 227 -23.83 11.75 23.00
C ALA A 227 -23.92 10.46 23.85
N ILE A 228 -23.99 9.29 23.21
CA ILE A 228 -23.93 8.00 23.91
C ILE A 228 -22.58 7.85 24.61
N ASN A 229 -21.50 8.14 23.90
CA ASN A 229 -20.16 8.01 24.45
C ASN A 229 -19.90 8.98 25.61
N GLU A 230 -20.45 10.20 25.56
CA GLU A 230 -20.36 11.14 26.68
C GLU A 230 -21.04 10.63 27.93
N ARG A 231 -22.22 9.98 27.78
CA ARG A 231 -22.91 9.30 28.92
C ARG A 231 -22.04 8.14 29.46
N LEU A 232 -21.46 7.33 28.58
CA LEU A 232 -20.58 6.23 29.00
C LEU A 232 -19.34 6.74 29.71
N ALA A 233 -18.76 7.87 29.26
CA ALA A 233 -17.63 8.51 29.93
C ALA A 233 -17.99 8.99 31.35
N GLN A 234 -19.21 9.46 31.57
CA GLN A 234 -19.71 9.83 32.91
C GLN A 234 -20.01 8.62 33.79
N GLN A 235 -20.58 7.56 33.20
CA GLN A 235 -20.92 6.34 33.92
C GLN A 235 -19.72 5.45 34.23
N TYR A 236 -18.74 5.41 33.30
CA TYR A 236 -17.52 4.58 33.40
C TYR A 236 -16.27 5.42 33.19
N PRO A 237 -15.99 6.39 34.10
CA PRO A 237 -14.91 7.36 33.90
C PRO A 237 -13.53 6.71 33.83
N ARG A 238 -13.35 5.54 34.44
CA ARG A 238 -12.09 4.81 34.38
C ARG A 238 -11.75 4.33 32.96
N ASP A 239 -12.76 3.87 32.22
CA ASP A 239 -12.53 3.21 30.94
C ASP A 239 -12.80 4.11 29.73
N ASN A 240 -13.82 5.00 29.84
CA ASN A 240 -14.33 5.79 28.73
C ASN A 240 -14.05 7.30 28.78
N ALA A 241 -13.40 7.85 29.85
CA ALA A 241 -13.22 9.29 30.02
C ALA A 241 -12.47 9.99 28.86
N ASN A 242 -11.55 9.31 28.20
CA ASN A 242 -10.75 9.85 27.08
C ASN A 242 -11.02 9.10 25.75
N VAL A 243 -12.15 8.46 25.66
CA VAL A 243 -12.56 7.74 24.45
C VAL A 243 -13.44 8.65 23.60
N HIS A 244 -13.16 8.73 22.31
CA HIS A 244 -13.97 9.42 21.32
C HIS A 244 -14.49 8.39 20.33
N VAL A 245 -15.79 8.42 20.05
CA VAL A 245 -16.38 7.54 19.03
C VAL A 245 -16.34 8.22 17.67
N SER A 246 -15.81 7.52 16.69
CA SER A 246 -15.84 7.94 15.30
C SER A 246 -16.79 7.07 14.49
N VAL A 247 -17.57 7.67 13.60
CA VAL A 247 -18.45 6.98 12.66
C VAL A 247 -18.08 7.41 11.26
N GLY A 248 -17.70 6.45 10.43
CA GLY A 248 -17.26 6.69 9.05
C GLY A 248 -17.87 5.70 8.06
N PRO A 249 -17.95 6.04 6.76
CA PRO A 249 -18.38 5.07 5.76
C PRO A 249 -17.46 3.84 5.75
N LEU A 250 -18.03 2.63 5.73
CA LEU A 250 -17.23 1.38 5.69
C LEU A 250 -16.22 1.38 4.54
N ARG A 251 -16.61 1.92 3.37
CA ARG A 251 -15.74 2.07 2.21
C ARG A 251 -14.50 2.92 2.49
N GLN A 252 -14.61 3.94 3.33
CA GLN A 252 -13.46 4.79 3.65
C GLN A 252 -12.42 4.05 4.49
N GLN A 253 -12.85 3.15 5.36
CA GLN A 253 -11.94 2.32 6.15
C GLN A 253 -11.20 1.32 5.26
N VAL A 254 -11.92 0.68 4.32
CA VAL A 254 -11.34 -0.27 3.37
C VAL A 254 -10.27 0.35 2.47
N ALA A 255 -10.47 1.61 2.06
CA ALA A 255 -9.58 2.31 1.13
C ALA A 255 -8.62 3.31 1.81
N GLY A 256 -8.75 3.54 3.15
CA GLY A 256 -8.18 4.71 3.83
C GLY A 256 -6.70 4.95 3.58
N ASP A 257 -5.87 3.97 3.88
CA ASP A 257 -4.41 4.12 3.84
C ASP A 257 -3.82 4.06 2.43
N VAL A 258 -4.47 3.35 1.51
CA VAL A 258 -3.98 3.22 0.12
C VAL A 258 -4.54 4.27 -0.82
N ARG A 259 -5.60 4.99 -0.45
CA ARG A 259 -6.25 6.00 -1.29
C ARG A 259 -5.30 7.12 -1.76
N PRO A 260 -4.51 7.77 -0.88
CA PRO A 260 -3.59 8.83 -1.32
C PRO A 260 -2.56 8.31 -2.32
N LEU A 261 -2.05 7.10 -2.07
CA LEU A 261 -1.10 6.42 -2.93
C LEU A 261 -1.67 6.18 -4.33
N LEU A 262 -2.86 5.57 -4.41
CA LEU A 262 -3.52 5.28 -5.68
C LEU A 262 -3.84 6.54 -6.48
N LEU A 263 -4.23 7.63 -5.81
CA LEU A 263 -4.46 8.92 -6.46
C LEU A 263 -3.18 9.51 -7.04
N ILE A 264 -2.06 9.45 -6.32
CA ILE A 264 -0.76 9.92 -6.81
C ILE A 264 -0.31 9.10 -8.01
N LEU A 265 -0.43 7.77 -7.95
CA LEU A 265 -0.13 6.89 -9.08
C LEU A 265 -1.01 7.19 -10.29
N PHE A 266 -2.29 7.40 -10.07
CA PHE A 266 -3.24 7.74 -11.14
C PHE A 266 -2.91 9.08 -11.81
N VAL A 267 -2.53 10.08 -11.02
CA VAL A 267 -2.03 11.37 -11.54
C VAL A 267 -0.73 11.19 -12.32
N ALA A 268 0.20 10.39 -11.80
CA ALA A 268 1.50 10.15 -12.46
C ALA A 268 1.34 9.49 -13.83
N VAL A 269 0.47 8.46 -13.96
CA VAL A 269 0.22 7.84 -15.27
C VAL A 269 -0.56 8.75 -16.21
N GLY A 270 -1.47 9.59 -15.68
CA GLY A 270 -2.16 10.63 -16.44
C GLY A 270 -1.18 11.66 -17.03
N LEU A 271 -0.19 12.08 -16.24
CA LEU A 271 0.90 12.95 -16.71
C LEU A 271 1.73 12.27 -17.80
N GLY A 272 2.05 10.97 -17.64
CA GLY A 272 2.72 10.16 -18.68
C GLY A 272 1.91 10.08 -19.97
N LEU A 273 0.59 9.96 -19.88
CA LEU A 273 -0.30 10.00 -21.04
C LEU A 273 -0.26 11.36 -21.76
N LEU A 274 -0.22 12.46 -21.02
CA LEU A 274 -0.10 13.80 -21.59
C LEU A 274 1.22 13.98 -22.36
N ILE A 275 2.34 13.44 -21.84
CA ILE A 275 3.62 13.41 -22.57
C ILE A 275 3.48 12.62 -23.87
N ALA A 276 2.88 11.42 -23.80
CA ALA A 276 2.66 10.60 -24.99
C ALA A 276 1.80 11.32 -26.03
N CYS A 277 0.72 12.00 -25.60
CA CYS A 277 -0.13 12.81 -26.45
C CYS A 277 0.64 13.97 -27.10
N ALA A 278 1.48 14.68 -26.34
CA ALA A 278 2.32 15.77 -26.85
C ALA A 278 3.30 15.26 -27.92
N ASN A 279 3.95 14.12 -27.70
CA ASN A 279 4.85 13.49 -28.64
C ASN A 279 4.14 13.09 -29.96
N VAL A 280 2.99 12.40 -29.86
CA VAL A 280 2.23 12.03 -31.05
C VAL A 280 1.69 13.28 -31.76
N ALA A 281 1.25 14.31 -31.03
CA ALA A 281 0.83 15.59 -31.62
C ALA A 281 1.97 16.27 -32.39
N ASN A 282 3.18 16.31 -31.82
CA ASN A 282 4.37 16.85 -32.49
C ASN A 282 4.71 16.07 -33.76
N LEU A 283 4.67 14.73 -33.70
CA LEU A 283 4.88 13.88 -34.87
C LEU A 283 3.79 14.07 -35.95
N MET A 284 2.54 14.22 -35.55
CA MET A 284 1.43 14.49 -36.46
C MET A 284 1.52 15.89 -37.11
N LEU A 285 1.92 16.91 -36.32
CA LEU A 285 2.14 18.25 -36.85
C LEU A 285 3.25 18.26 -37.89
N SER A 286 4.39 17.62 -37.66
CA SER A 286 5.48 17.52 -38.63
C SER A 286 5.03 16.86 -39.95
N ARG A 287 4.27 15.79 -39.84
CA ARG A 287 3.72 15.07 -41.00
C ARG A 287 2.68 15.91 -41.79
N SER A 288 1.86 16.66 -41.07
CA SER A 288 0.83 17.51 -41.69
C SER A 288 1.48 18.61 -42.52
N LEU A 289 2.67 19.08 -42.14
CA LEU A 289 3.43 20.06 -42.89
C LEU A 289 4.01 19.49 -44.20
N GLU A 290 4.45 18.21 -44.21
CA GLU A 290 4.87 17.52 -45.44
C GLU A 290 3.70 17.36 -46.45
N ARG A 291 2.48 17.29 -45.96
CA ARG A 291 1.25 17.10 -46.76
C ARG A 291 0.52 18.40 -47.10
N ARG A 292 1.12 19.58 -46.79
CA ARG A 292 0.47 20.87 -47.07
C ARG A 292 0.02 21.04 -48.50
N ARG A 293 0.84 20.64 -49.48
CA ARG A 293 0.54 20.70 -50.90
C ARG A 293 -0.67 19.82 -51.26
N GLU A 294 -0.76 18.62 -50.71
CA GLU A 294 -1.91 17.72 -50.86
C GLU A 294 -3.21 18.34 -50.34
N PHE A 295 -3.15 18.95 -49.11
CA PHE A 295 -4.31 19.62 -48.51
C PHE A 295 -4.71 20.87 -49.26
N ALA A 296 -3.74 21.67 -49.74
CA ALA A 296 -4.03 22.85 -50.58
C ALA A 296 -4.73 22.49 -51.88
N ILE A 297 -4.27 21.46 -52.59
CA ILE A 297 -4.92 20.96 -53.82
C ILE A 297 -6.34 20.50 -53.53
N ARG A 298 -6.58 19.74 -52.45
CA ARG A 298 -7.92 19.29 -52.07
C ARG A 298 -8.87 20.43 -51.75
N THR A 299 -8.38 21.44 -51.04
CA THR A 299 -9.19 22.64 -50.71
C THR A 299 -9.49 23.45 -51.96
N ALA A 300 -8.52 23.59 -52.90
CA ALA A 300 -8.73 24.23 -54.17
C ALA A 300 -9.77 23.47 -55.07
N LEU A 301 -9.87 22.15 -54.91
CA LEU A 301 -10.85 21.31 -55.55
C LEU A 301 -12.22 21.26 -54.83
N GLY A 302 -12.42 22.10 -53.75
CA GLY A 302 -13.71 22.25 -53.07
C GLY A 302 -13.90 21.38 -51.81
N ALA A 303 -12.87 20.75 -51.29
CA ALA A 303 -12.96 20.03 -50.01
C ALA A 303 -13.21 21.01 -48.86
N SER A 304 -14.25 20.78 -48.06
CA SER A 304 -14.55 21.60 -46.90
C SER A 304 -13.51 21.37 -45.79
N GLN A 305 -13.28 22.39 -44.96
CA GLN A 305 -12.38 22.34 -43.77
C GLN A 305 -12.77 21.17 -42.84
N LEU A 306 -14.06 20.93 -42.65
CA LEU A 306 -14.57 19.84 -41.81
C LEU A 306 -14.10 18.47 -42.33
N HIS A 307 -14.07 18.23 -43.63
CA HIS A 307 -13.57 16.97 -44.19
C HIS A 307 -12.10 16.72 -43.87
N LEU A 308 -11.27 17.76 -43.89
CA LEU A 308 -9.85 17.64 -43.55
C LEU A 308 -9.64 17.36 -42.04
N VAL A 309 -10.41 18.02 -41.17
CA VAL A 309 -10.38 17.77 -39.72
C VAL A 309 -10.84 16.34 -39.41
N VAL A 310 -11.97 15.90 -39.99
CA VAL A 310 -12.50 14.53 -39.80
C VAL A 310 -11.50 13.48 -40.29
N GLN A 311 -10.84 13.71 -41.43
CA GLN A 311 -9.82 12.79 -41.95
C GLN A 311 -8.67 12.64 -40.94
N LEU A 312 -8.15 13.74 -40.38
CA LEU A 312 -7.07 13.71 -39.39
C LEU A 312 -7.51 13.05 -38.06
N LEU A 313 -8.76 13.29 -37.65
CA LEU A 313 -9.33 12.61 -36.48
C LEU A 313 -9.46 11.10 -36.70
N ILE A 314 -9.86 10.64 -37.89
CA ILE A 314 -9.93 9.21 -38.21
C ILE A 314 -8.50 8.61 -38.20
N GLU A 315 -7.50 9.27 -38.79
CA GLU A 315 -6.10 8.81 -38.75
C GLU A 315 -5.60 8.70 -37.32
N SER A 316 -5.90 9.69 -36.49
CA SER A 316 -5.55 9.72 -35.06
C SER A 316 -6.26 8.63 -34.26
N LEU A 317 -7.55 8.42 -34.53
CA LEU A 317 -8.35 7.38 -33.86
C LEU A 317 -7.83 5.98 -34.21
N LEU A 318 -7.45 5.72 -35.46
CA LEU A 318 -6.84 4.44 -35.85
C LEU A 318 -5.51 4.18 -35.12
N LEU A 319 -4.64 5.20 -34.99
CA LEU A 319 -3.39 5.09 -34.23
C LEU A 319 -3.66 4.85 -32.77
N SER A 320 -4.61 5.57 -32.17
CA SER A 320 -5.00 5.39 -30.76
C SER A 320 -5.60 4.00 -30.52
N LEU A 321 -6.40 3.50 -31.45
CA LEU A 321 -7.02 2.17 -31.35
C LEU A 321 -5.95 1.06 -31.40
N LEU A 322 -4.99 1.16 -32.32
CA LEU A 322 -3.85 0.24 -32.37
C LEU A 322 -3.01 0.32 -31.09
N GLY A 323 -2.75 1.54 -30.62
CA GLY A 323 -2.09 1.77 -29.34
C GLY A 323 -2.86 1.18 -28.14
N ALA A 324 -4.19 1.34 -28.12
CA ALA A 324 -5.04 0.78 -27.07
C ALA A 324 -5.05 -0.76 -27.08
N MET A 325 -5.11 -1.39 -28.25
CA MET A 325 -5.04 -2.86 -28.36
C MET A 325 -3.72 -3.41 -27.81
N LEU A 326 -2.59 -2.84 -28.22
CA LEU A 326 -1.28 -3.23 -27.67
C LEU A 326 -1.14 -2.83 -26.21
N GLY A 327 -1.70 -1.70 -25.80
CA GLY A 327 -1.75 -1.25 -24.42
C GLY A 327 -2.53 -2.18 -23.49
N LEU A 328 -3.66 -2.73 -23.97
CA LEU A 328 -4.42 -3.74 -23.22
C LEU A 328 -3.60 -5.03 -23.02
N ILE A 329 -2.86 -5.47 -24.03
CA ILE A 329 -1.97 -6.63 -23.92
C ILE A 329 -0.85 -6.32 -22.90
N ALA A 330 -0.23 -5.15 -23.00
CA ALA A 330 0.82 -4.74 -22.08
C ALA A 330 0.29 -4.62 -20.63
N ALA A 331 -0.92 -4.07 -20.44
CA ALA A 331 -1.59 -4.00 -19.14
C ALA A 331 -1.87 -5.39 -18.57
N SER A 332 -2.38 -6.32 -19.38
CA SER A 332 -2.62 -7.71 -18.94
C SER A 332 -1.34 -8.41 -18.50
N ILE A 333 -0.25 -8.23 -19.25
CA ILE A 333 1.07 -8.76 -18.88
C ILE A 333 1.56 -8.11 -17.58
N GLY A 334 1.41 -6.79 -17.44
CA GLY A 334 1.80 -6.05 -16.25
C GLY A 334 1.02 -6.50 -15.00
N ILE A 335 -0.28 -6.70 -15.09
CA ILE A 335 -1.13 -7.22 -14.02
C ILE A 335 -0.70 -8.65 -13.65
N TRP A 336 -0.52 -9.53 -14.62
CA TRP A 336 -0.08 -10.89 -14.39
C TRP A 336 1.31 -10.99 -13.72
N LEU A 337 2.26 -10.11 -14.12
CA LEU A 337 3.55 -10.00 -13.46
C LEU A 337 3.41 -9.48 -12.01
N LEU A 338 2.52 -8.52 -11.77
CA LEU A 338 2.24 -7.98 -10.45
C LEU A 338 1.68 -9.08 -9.54
N GLU A 339 0.66 -9.80 -9.97
CA GLU A 339 0.08 -10.92 -9.21
C GLU A 339 1.11 -11.97 -8.83
N ARG A 340 2.00 -12.34 -9.77
CA ARG A 340 3.08 -13.30 -9.49
C ARG A 340 4.21 -12.78 -8.61
N SER A 341 4.39 -11.49 -8.54
CA SER A 341 5.42 -10.86 -7.70
C SER A 341 5.00 -10.71 -6.24
N LEU A 342 3.71 -10.84 -5.95
CA LEU A 342 3.13 -10.73 -4.63
C LEU A 342 3.01 -12.10 -3.98
N SER A 343 3.39 -12.20 -2.71
CA SER A 343 3.15 -13.40 -1.91
C SER A 343 1.69 -13.43 -1.41
N ASP A 344 1.20 -14.63 -1.10
CA ASP A 344 -0.16 -14.83 -0.54
C ASP A 344 -0.40 -13.96 0.70
N ALA A 345 0.63 -13.79 1.54
CA ALA A 345 0.55 -12.91 2.71
C ALA A 345 0.37 -11.43 2.32
N GLN A 346 1.00 -10.95 1.23
CA GLN A 346 0.83 -9.58 0.74
C GLN A 346 -0.53 -9.38 0.08
N LEU A 347 -1.01 -10.39 -0.65
CA LEU A 347 -2.35 -10.39 -1.21
C LEU A 347 -3.43 -10.39 -0.12
N ALA A 348 -3.18 -11.04 1.02
CA ALA A 348 -4.08 -10.98 2.17
C ALA A 348 -4.24 -9.57 2.75
N PHE A 349 -3.21 -8.72 2.69
CA PHE A 349 -3.31 -7.30 3.06
C PHE A 349 -3.95 -6.41 1.98
N MET A 350 -4.03 -6.90 0.74
CA MET A 350 -4.59 -6.18 -0.41
C MET A 350 -5.54 -7.09 -1.20
N PRO A 351 -6.61 -7.62 -0.60
CA PRO A 351 -7.49 -8.62 -1.22
C PRO A 351 -8.15 -8.11 -2.51
N TYR A 352 -8.32 -6.78 -2.66
CA TYR A 352 -8.80 -6.16 -3.89
C TYR A 352 -7.86 -6.36 -5.10
N LEU A 353 -6.61 -6.77 -4.90
CA LEU A 353 -5.70 -7.12 -6.01
C LEU A 353 -6.04 -8.48 -6.63
N ASN A 354 -6.71 -9.36 -5.93
CA ASN A 354 -7.19 -10.64 -6.49
C ASN A 354 -8.28 -10.44 -7.55
N ASP A 355 -8.95 -9.30 -7.53
CA ASP A 355 -10.05 -8.95 -8.44
C ASP A 355 -9.62 -7.99 -9.56
N VAL A 356 -8.31 -7.75 -9.71
CA VAL A 356 -7.75 -6.90 -10.77
C VAL A 356 -7.88 -7.61 -12.11
N ARG A 357 -8.98 -7.37 -12.80
CA ARG A 357 -9.31 -7.93 -14.12
C ARG A 357 -9.68 -6.84 -15.10
N LEU A 358 -9.54 -7.14 -16.38
CA LEU A 358 -10.07 -6.30 -17.44
C LEU A 358 -11.61 -6.38 -17.45
N SER A 359 -12.23 -5.70 -16.48
CA SER A 359 -13.69 -5.62 -16.35
C SER A 359 -14.29 -4.64 -17.38
N LEU A 360 -15.61 -4.71 -17.60
CA LEU A 360 -16.31 -3.81 -18.51
C LEU A 360 -16.05 -2.32 -18.22
N PRO A 361 -16.04 -1.83 -16.95
CA PRO A 361 -15.68 -0.44 -16.65
C PRO A 361 -14.23 -0.08 -17.04
N VAL A 362 -13.28 -1.03 -16.92
CA VAL A 362 -11.90 -0.81 -17.38
C VAL A 362 -11.84 -0.69 -18.89
N ILE A 363 -12.56 -1.54 -19.63
CA ILE A 363 -12.66 -1.45 -21.08
C ILE A 363 -13.32 -0.11 -21.50
N GLY A 364 -14.37 0.30 -20.79
CA GLY A 364 -14.99 1.61 -20.99
C GLY A 364 -14.02 2.78 -20.76
N PHE A 365 -13.21 2.71 -19.69
CA PHE A 365 -12.16 3.69 -19.43
C PHE A 365 -11.12 3.73 -20.56
N VAL A 366 -10.65 2.57 -21.03
CA VAL A 366 -9.71 2.49 -22.18
C VAL A 366 -10.33 3.13 -23.43
N GLY A 367 -11.61 2.84 -23.71
CA GLY A 367 -12.35 3.47 -24.81
C GLY A 367 -12.38 5.01 -24.67
N GLY A 368 -12.72 5.50 -23.47
CA GLY A 368 -12.72 6.93 -23.16
C GLY A 368 -11.34 7.58 -23.35
N VAL A 369 -10.29 6.95 -22.82
CA VAL A 369 -8.90 7.41 -22.98
C VAL A 369 -8.49 7.40 -24.44
N THR A 370 -8.85 6.36 -25.22
CA THR A 370 -8.55 6.24 -26.64
C THR A 370 -9.20 7.35 -27.45
N ILE A 371 -10.45 7.68 -27.17
CA ILE A 371 -11.16 8.78 -27.82
C ILE A 371 -10.55 10.13 -27.43
N LEU A 372 -10.30 10.33 -26.13
CA LEU A 372 -9.69 11.56 -25.61
C LEU A 372 -8.32 11.82 -26.24
N THR A 373 -7.46 10.79 -26.30
CA THR A 373 -6.14 10.90 -26.94
C THR A 373 -6.27 11.22 -28.43
N ALA A 374 -7.16 10.53 -29.16
CA ALA A 374 -7.41 10.82 -30.57
C ALA A 374 -7.86 12.26 -30.81
N ILE A 375 -8.70 12.80 -29.93
CA ILE A 375 -9.14 14.20 -29.98
C ILE A 375 -7.96 15.14 -29.68
N LEU A 376 -7.21 14.92 -28.62
CA LEU A 376 -6.12 15.80 -28.18
C LEU A 376 -5.05 15.99 -29.26
N PHE A 377 -4.61 14.92 -29.91
CA PHE A 377 -3.57 15.05 -30.92
C PHE A 377 -4.08 15.07 -32.37
N GLY A 378 -5.37 14.84 -32.62
CA GLY A 378 -5.98 14.89 -33.94
C GLY A 378 -6.68 16.22 -34.26
N LEU A 379 -7.40 16.80 -33.27
CA LEU A 379 -8.20 18.02 -33.47
C LEU A 379 -7.30 19.25 -33.67
N TRP A 380 -6.23 19.37 -32.88
CA TRP A 380 -5.38 20.55 -32.93
C TRP A 380 -4.63 20.74 -34.27
N PRO A 381 -3.94 19.71 -34.84
CA PRO A 381 -3.38 19.81 -36.18
C PRO A 381 -4.45 20.11 -37.24
N GLY A 382 -5.63 19.48 -37.10
CA GLY A 382 -6.74 19.71 -37.99
C GLY A 382 -7.21 21.16 -38.06
N LEU A 383 -7.40 21.79 -36.90
CA LEU A 383 -7.79 23.19 -36.81
C LEU A 383 -6.66 24.15 -37.27
N SER A 384 -5.40 23.79 -37.02
CA SER A 384 -4.26 24.61 -37.43
C SER A 384 -4.07 24.68 -38.93
N ILE A 385 -4.43 23.60 -39.67
CA ILE A 385 -4.35 23.52 -41.11
C ILE A 385 -5.58 24.16 -41.79
N SER A 386 -6.76 23.97 -41.20
CA SER A 386 -8.02 24.45 -41.77
C SER A 386 -8.14 25.99 -41.76
N ASN A 387 -7.48 26.67 -40.85
CA ASN A 387 -7.54 28.12 -40.72
C ASN A 387 -6.47 28.91 -41.54
N MET A 388 -5.73 28.22 -42.44
CA MET A 388 -4.74 28.88 -43.29
C MET A 388 -5.36 29.41 -44.58
N PRO A 389 -5.18 30.67 -44.94
CA PRO A 389 -5.62 31.20 -46.23
C PRO A 389 -4.81 30.57 -47.37
N ILE A 390 -5.49 30.15 -48.44
CA ILE A 390 -4.91 29.45 -49.59
C ILE A 390 -3.83 30.35 -50.23
N SER A 391 -4.03 31.71 -50.23
CA SER A 391 -3.10 32.68 -50.71
C SER A 391 -1.71 32.66 -50.06
N ASP A 392 -1.68 32.27 -48.77
CA ASP A 392 -0.44 32.24 -48.01
C ASP A 392 0.35 30.94 -48.28
N ILE A 393 -0.36 29.84 -48.59
CA ILE A 393 0.28 28.54 -48.92
C ILE A 393 0.98 28.66 -50.29
N LEU A 394 0.42 29.38 -51.23
CA LEU A 394 0.99 29.61 -52.58
C LEU A 394 2.10 30.66 -52.59
N LYS A 395 2.09 31.62 -51.64
CA LYS A 395 3.13 32.67 -51.53
C LYS A 395 4.32 32.21 -50.68
N ASP A 396 4.18 31.25 -49.76
CA ASP A 396 5.24 30.79 -48.86
C ASP A 396 6.34 29.97 -49.59
N GLU A 397 6.10 29.44 -50.80
CA GLU A 397 7.16 28.83 -51.64
C GLU A 397 8.31 29.80 -51.94
N SER A 398 8.07 31.13 -51.92
CA SER A 398 9.07 32.13 -52.20
C SER A 398 9.81 32.65 -50.96
N ARG A 399 9.35 32.39 -49.73
CA ARG A 399 9.93 32.94 -48.49
C ARG A 399 10.35 31.97 -47.42
N GLY A 400 10.24 30.66 -47.59
CA GLY A 400 10.86 29.63 -46.75
C GLY A 400 10.53 29.65 -45.26
N GLY A 401 9.42 30.24 -44.81
CA GLY A 401 9.13 30.47 -43.39
C GLY A 401 7.91 29.76 -42.89
N THR A 402 8.04 28.84 -41.89
CA THR A 402 6.93 28.34 -41.10
C THR A 402 6.24 29.47 -40.35
N SER A 403 4.90 29.43 -40.26
CA SER A 403 4.14 30.44 -39.51
C SER A 403 4.63 30.50 -38.05
N ARG A 404 4.94 31.68 -37.55
CA ARG A 404 5.45 31.97 -36.19
C ARG A 404 4.56 31.37 -35.12
N SER A 405 3.28 31.20 -35.40
CA SER A 405 2.29 30.58 -34.48
C SER A 405 2.47 29.06 -34.29
N GLN A 406 2.82 28.34 -35.36
CA GLN A 406 3.00 26.87 -35.31
C GLN A 406 4.29 26.49 -34.57
N ASN A 407 5.37 27.27 -34.74
CA ASN A 407 6.60 27.08 -33.99
C ASN A 407 6.40 27.34 -32.50
N ARG A 408 5.61 28.36 -32.13
CA ARG A 408 5.31 28.67 -30.72
C ARG A 408 4.55 27.51 -30.05
N LEU A 409 3.55 26.94 -30.75
CA LEU A 409 2.79 25.82 -30.16
C LEU A 409 3.67 24.59 -29.93
N ARG A 410 4.49 24.23 -30.94
CA ARG A 410 5.36 23.06 -30.86
C ARG A 410 6.38 23.20 -29.73
N ASN A 411 6.97 24.39 -29.59
CA ASN A 411 7.86 24.68 -28.47
C ASN A 411 7.11 24.60 -27.13
N ALA A 412 5.87 25.09 -27.06
CA ALA A 412 5.04 24.98 -25.85
C ALA A 412 4.76 23.52 -25.45
N LEU A 413 4.50 22.64 -26.43
CA LEU A 413 4.31 21.21 -26.17
C LEU A 413 5.59 20.56 -25.61
N VAL A 414 6.77 20.88 -26.18
CA VAL A 414 8.06 20.37 -25.68
C VAL A 414 8.39 20.94 -24.31
N ILE A 415 8.14 22.22 -24.07
CA ILE A 415 8.30 22.84 -22.74
C ILE A 415 7.41 22.12 -21.71
N ALA A 416 6.13 21.88 -22.05
CA ALA A 416 5.21 21.16 -21.18
C ALA A 416 5.64 19.72 -20.92
N GLU A 417 6.12 19.02 -21.94
CA GLU A 417 6.64 17.65 -21.84
C GLU A 417 7.84 17.57 -20.89
N ILE A 418 8.82 18.48 -21.06
CA ILE A 418 10.00 18.56 -20.20
C ILE A 418 9.56 18.93 -18.76
N ALA A 419 8.64 19.87 -18.60
CA ALA A 419 8.13 20.27 -17.29
C ALA A 419 7.45 19.09 -16.56
N ILE A 420 6.61 18.33 -17.23
CA ILE A 420 5.97 17.12 -16.68
C ILE A 420 7.02 16.06 -16.35
N SER A 421 8.03 15.89 -17.21
CA SER A 421 9.12 14.93 -16.97
C SER A 421 9.95 15.31 -15.74
N VAL A 422 10.21 16.60 -15.51
CA VAL A 422 10.84 17.10 -14.27
C VAL A 422 10.01 16.71 -13.06
N VAL A 423 8.69 16.94 -13.10
CA VAL A 423 7.79 16.60 -11.98
C VAL A 423 7.85 15.11 -11.64
N LEU A 424 7.76 14.25 -12.65
CA LEU A 424 7.80 12.80 -12.45
C LEU A 424 9.18 12.32 -11.96
N LEU A 425 10.27 12.86 -12.50
CA LEU A 425 11.63 12.53 -12.08
C LEU A 425 11.93 13.02 -10.67
N VAL A 426 11.48 14.22 -10.29
CA VAL A 426 11.62 14.74 -8.92
C VAL A 426 10.82 13.87 -7.95
N ALA A 427 9.57 13.53 -8.28
CA ALA A 427 8.75 12.65 -7.47
C ALA A 427 9.40 11.26 -7.28
N GLY A 428 9.90 10.66 -8.37
CA GLY A 428 10.61 9.38 -8.34
C GLY A 428 11.91 9.47 -7.53
N GLY A 429 12.68 10.54 -7.68
CA GLY A 429 13.93 10.78 -6.94
C GLY A 429 13.71 10.93 -5.44
N LEU A 430 12.71 11.70 -5.03
CA LEU A 430 12.32 11.84 -3.61
C LEU A 430 11.85 10.52 -3.01
N MET A 431 11.07 9.75 -3.78
CA MET A 431 10.61 8.43 -3.32
C MET A 431 11.77 7.44 -3.18
N LEU A 432 12.73 7.47 -4.12
CA LEU A 432 13.96 6.66 -4.02
C LEU A 432 14.75 6.97 -2.76
N GLN A 433 14.94 8.26 -2.47
CA GLN A 433 15.63 8.69 -1.24
C GLN A 433 14.85 8.27 0.02
N SER A 434 13.52 8.41 0.01
CA SER A 434 12.66 7.99 1.11
C SER A 434 12.78 6.49 1.39
N VAL A 435 12.73 5.65 0.34
CA VAL A 435 12.92 4.19 0.48
C VAL A 435 14.32 3.88 1.01
N ARG A 436 15.36 4.52 0.46
CA ARG A 436 16.74 4.34 0.96
C ARG A 436 16.90 4.78 2.41
N ALA A 437 16.24 5.85 2.82
CA ALA A 437 16.25 6.33 4.20
C ALA A 437 15.65 5.30 5.15
N VAL A 438 14.48 4.72 4.79
CA VAL A 438 13.83 3.68 5.60
C VAL A 438 14.66 2.40 5.67
N LEU A 439 15.24 1.95 4.55
CA LEU A 439 16.06 0.73 4.51
C LEU A 439 17.41 0.85 5.27
N ARG A 440 17.83 2.07 5.57
CA ARG A 440 19.05 2.35 6.37
C ARG A 440 18.76 2.52 7.86
N LEU A 441 17.50 2.52 8.27
CA LEU A 441 17.16 2.63 9.68
C LEU A 441 17.61 1.39 10.43
N ASN A 442 18.21 1.62 11.58
CA ASN A 442 18.48 0.55 12.52
C ASN A 442 17.17 0.19 13.25
N PRO A 443 16.66 -1.02 13.10
CA PRO A 443 15.43 -1.44 13.77
C PRO A 443 15.58 -1.59 15.28
N GLY A 444 16.77 -1.46 15.83
CA GLY A 444 17.08 -1.65 17.24
C GLY A 444 17.44 -3.08 17.62
N PHE A 445 17.53 -3.98 16.64
CA PHE A 445 17.94 -5.38 16.75
C PHE A 445 18.67 -5.83 15.48
N GLU A 446 19.31 -7.00 15.51
CA GLU A 446 19.95 -7.57 14.31
C GLU A 446 19.04 -8.56 13.60
N PRO A 447 18.44 -8.21 12.43
CA PRO A 447 17.52 -9.10 11.71
C PRO A 447 18.21 -10.24 10.98
N GLU A 448 19.49 -10.08 10.62
CA GLU A 448 20.26 -11.07 9.87
C GLU A 448 20.34 -12.41 10.62
N HIS A 449 20.25 -13.53 9.89
CA HIS A 449 20.33 -14.88 10.45
C HIS A 449 19.26 -15.19 11.51
N LEU A 450 18.11 -14.53 11.49
CA LEU A 450 16.96 -14.85 12.34
C LEU A 450 15.86 -15.57 11.54
N LEU A 451 15.45 -16.76 12.00
CA LEU A 451 14.20 -17.41 11.60
C LEU A 451 13.11 -16.96 12.55
N THR A 452 11.93 -16.69 12.02
CA THR A 452 10.74 -16.39 12.84
C THR A 452 9.52 -17.16 12.34
N PHE A 453 8.64 -17.52 13.26
CA PHE A 453 7.35 -18.17 13.02
C PHE A 453 6.45 -18.01 14.25
N LEU A 454 5.15 -18.11 14.02
CA LEU A 454 4.15 -18.12 15.08
C LEU A 454 3.70 -19.56 15.32
N ILE A 455 3.55 -19.94 16.59
CA ILE A 455 2.82 -21.14 17.01
C ILE A 455 1.62 -20.69 17.85
N THR A 456 0.44 -21.16 17.48
CA THR A 456 -0.78 -21.03 18.27
C THR A 456 -1.07 -22.39 18.90
N LEU A 457 -1.11 -22.44 20.22
CA LEU A 457 -1.36 -23.66 20.97
C LEU A 457 -2.89 -23.91 21.08
N PRO A 458 -3.38 -25.09 20.73
CA PRO A 458 -4.81 -25.39 20.80
C PRO A 458 -5.32 -25.44 22.25
N ALA A 459 -6.48 -24.85 22.49
CA ALA A 459 -7.05 -24.69 23.84
C ALA A 459 -7.32 -26.04 24.57
N GLY A 460 -7.55 -27.12 23.83
CA GLY A 460 -7.83 -28.45 24.41
C GLY A 460 -6.67 -28.96 25.28
N PRO A 461 -5.46 -29.20 24.71
CA PRO A 461 -4.28 -29.61 25.45
C PRO A 461 -3.69 -28.50 26.32
N TYR A 462 -3.90 -27.23 25.94
CA TYR A 462 -3.31 -26.06 26.58
C TYR A 462 -4.38 -25.08 27.10
N PRO A 463 -5.25 -25.50 28.05
CA PRO A 463 -6.37 -24.69 28.52
C PRO A 463 -5.88 -23.50 29.34
N LEU A 464 -6.48 -22.32 29.11
CA LEU A 464 -6.31 -21.17 29.99
C LEU A 464 -7.04 -21.38 31.32
N ALA A 465 -6.46 -20.89 32.41
CA ALA A 465 -7.19 -20.79 33.67
C ALA A 465 -8.43 -19.89 33.49
N LYS A 466 -9.51 -20.20 34.22
CA LYS A 466 -10.77 -19.46 34.14
C LYS A 466 -10.68 -18.05 34.74
N ASP A 467 -9.83 -17.92 35.74
CA ASP A 467 -9.70 -16.70 36.52
C ASP A 467 -8.39 -15.99 36.16
N TRP A 468 -8.39 -14.66 36.35
CA TRP A 468 -7.19 -13.85 36.21
C TRP A 468 -6.11 -14.32 37.18
N PRO A 469 -4.82 -14.48 36.75
CA PRO A 469 -4.20 -13.99 35.51
C PRO A 469 -4.23 -14.94 34.31
N PHE A 470 -5.21 -15.84 34.21
CA PHE A 470 -5.38 -16.80 33.11
C PHE A 470 -4.13 -17.69 32.88
N GLU A 471 -3.55 -18.17 33.94
CA GLU A 471 -2.34 -18.99 33.88
C GLU A 471 -2.49 -20.19 32.96
N ASN A 472 -1.41 -20.48 32.22
CA ASN A 472 -1.32 -21.67 31.38
C ASN A 472 0.02 -22.36 31.56
N PRO A 473 0.16 -23.18 32.64
CA PRO A 473 1.40 -23.86 32.92
C PRO A 473 1.79 -24.90 31.85
N ASN A 474 0.82 -25.44 31.09
CA ASN A 474 1.08 -26.38 30.01
C ASN A 474 1.71 -25.68 28.81
N ALA A 475 1.19 -24.50 28.42
CA ALA A 475 1.77 -23.70 27.35
C ALA A 475 3.20 -23.24 27.70
N LEU A 476 3.40 -22.83 28.93
CA LEU A 476 4.74 -22.42 29.41
C LEU A 476 5.73 -23.60 29.40
N ARG A 477 5.31 -24.79 29.82
CA ARG A 477 6.12 -26.01 29.76
C ARG A 477 6.49 -26.37 28.33
N PHE A 478 5.51 -26.34 27.43
CA PHE A 478 5.75 -26.54 25.99
C PHE A 478 6.79 -25.54 25.47
N MET A 479 6.63 -24.26 25.76
CA MET A 479 7.53 -23.21 25.29
C MET A 479 8.96 -23.45 25.77
N HIS A 480 9.17 -23.76 27.05
CA HIS A 480 10.51 -24.03 27.59
C HIS A 480 11.12 -25.28 26.97
N GLU A 481 10.37 -26.40 26.91
CA GLU A 481 10.84 -27.63 26.29
C GLU A 481 11.19 -27.43 24.82
N PHE A 482 10.40 -26.65 24.12
CA PHE A 482 10.65 -26.39 22.71
C PHE A 482 11.90 -25.51 22.52
N ILE A 483 12.07 -24.45 23.30
CA ILE A 483 13.27 -23.60 23.26
C ILE A 483 14.53 -24.40 23.61
N ASP A 484 14.48 -25.26 24.63
CA ASP A 484 15.61 -26.12 25.00
C ASP A 484 15.96 -27.13 23.87
N ARG A 485 14.96 -27.73 23.21
CA ARG A 485 15.19 -28.61 22.03
C ARG A 485 15.75 -27.84 20.85
N LEU A 486 15.28 -26.62 20.60
CA LEU A 486 15.83 -25.77 19.54
C LEU A 486 17.30 -25.45 19.75
N GLY A 487 17.71 -25.24 21.00
CA GLY A 487 19.11 -25.03 21.36
C GLY A 487 20.03 -26.22 21.03
N ALA A 488 19.45 -27.44 20.91
CA ALA A 488 20.19 -28.65 20.54
C ALA A 488 20.27 -28.87 18.99
N VAL A 489 19.54 -28.08 18.18
CA VAL A 489 19.55 -28.20 16.72
C VAL A 489 20.86 -27.65 16.17
N PRO A 490 21.62 -28.42 15.35
CA PRO A 490 22.86 -27.92 14.74
C PRO A 490 22.63 -26.64 13.93
N GLY A 491 23.47 -25.64 14.16
CA GLY A 491 23.36 -24.34 13.48
C GLY A 491 22.52 -23.31 14.23
N VAL A 492 21.84 -23.65 15.33
CA VAL A 492 21.15 -22.71 16.20
C VAL A 492 22.16 -22.10 17.17
N VAL A 493 22.20 -20.76 17.22
CA VAL A 493 23.04 -19.96 18.12
C VAL A 493 22.24 -19.53 19.35
N GLY A 494 20.95 -19.29 19.19
CA GLY A 494 20.04 -18.90 20.26
C GLY A 494 18.59 -19.04 19.80
N ALA A 495 17.71 -19.39 20.75
CA ALA A 495 16.27 -19.46 20.51
C ALA A 495 15.52 -18.74 21.64
N SER A 496 14.42 -18.11 21.32
CA SER A 496 13.59 -17.38 22.26
C SER A 496 12.19 -17.16 21.69
N GLY A 497 11.35 -16.49 22.46
CA GLY A 497 10.01 -16.15 22.02
C GLY A 497 9.49 -14.84 22.56
N THR A 498 8.46 -14.31 21.88
CA THR A 498 7.80 -13.05 22.22
C THR A 498 6.31 -13.07 21.88
N SER A 499 5.50 -12.34 22.63
CA SER A 499 4.07 -12.19 22.33
C SER A 499 3.78 -11.39 21.05
N GLY A 500 4.78 -10.70 20.51
CA GLY A 500 4.67 -9.97 19.24
C GLY A 500 6.03 -9.62 18.68
N LEU A 501 6.21 -9.78 17.37
CA LEU A 501 7.43 -9.41 16.67
C LEU A 501 7.53 -7.90 16.52
N PRO A 502 8.75 -7.34 16.54
CA PRO A 502 8.96 -5.97 16.07
C PRO A 502 8.47 -5.77 14.64
N VAL A 503 8.08 -4.55 14.28
CA VAL A 503 7.61 -4.15 12.94
C VAL A 503 6.34 -4.88 12.48
N SER A 504 5.63 -5.58 13.37
CA SER A 504 4.44 -6.37 13.03
C SER A 504 3.14 -5.57 12.98
N GLN A 505 3.14 -4.29 13.38
CA GLN A 505 1.94 -3.46 13.60
C GLN A 505 0.96 -4.04 14.65
N ASN A 506 1.35 -5.09 15.35
CA ASN A 506 0.58 -5.67 16.45
C ASN A 506 1.04 -5.05 17.77
N LEU A 507 0.55 -3.84 18.06
CA LEU A 507 0.84 -3.14 19.30
C LEU A 507 -0.17 -3.57 20.37
N GLN A 508 0.23 -4.51 21.22
CA GLN A 508 -0.50 -4.77 22.47
C GLN A 508 -0.19 -3.64 23.45
N GLY A 509 -1.22 -2.95 23.90
CA GLY A 509 -1.08 -1.84 24.83
C GLY A 509 -1.77 -2.13 26.13
N ASP A 510 -1.06 -1.96 27.26
CA ASP A 510 -1.62 -2.04 28.60
C ASP A 510 -1.59 -0.68 29.27
N ARG A 511 -2.60 -0.35 30.06
CA ARG A 511 -2.58 0.82 30.93
C ARG A 511 -1.79 0.50 32.19
N PHE A 512 -1.06 1.47 32.70
CA PHE A 512 -0.24 1.29 33.88
C PHE A 512 -0.21 2.53 34.77
N VAL A 513 0.23 2.33 36.01
CA VAL A 513 0.52 3.38 36.96
C VAL A 513 1.93 3.17 37.54
N VAL A 514 2.61 4.26 37.82
CA VAL A 514 3.91 4.25 38.55
C VAL A 514 3.62 4.42 40.03
N GLU A 515 4.23 3.58 40.88
CA GLU A 515 4.06 3.66 42.32
C GLU A 515 4.45 5.05 42.84
N GLY A 516 3.65 5.60 43.74
CA GLY A 516 3.88 6.95 44.30
C GLY A 516 3.42 8.11 43.40
N ARG A 517 2.91 7.85 42.17
CA ARG A 517 2.29 8.89 41.33
C ARG A 517 0.78 8.78 41.43
N ALA A 518 0.12 9.84 41.88
CA ALA A 518 -1.32 9.91 41.90
C ALA A 518 -1.83 10.15 40.46
N VAL A 519 -2.62 9.21 39.93
CA VAL A 519 -3.28 9.31 38.64
C VAL A 519 -4.77 9.20 38.88
N ALA A 520 -5.55 10.15 38.32
CA ALA A 520 -6.99 10.07 38.42
C ALA A 520 -7.53 8.87 37.59
N PRO A 521 -8.61 8.22 38.03
CA PRO A 521 -9.21 7.11 37.28
C PRO A 521 -9.51 7.51 35.83
N GLY A 522 -9.11 6.68 34.87
CA GLY A 522 -9.29 6.94 33.43
C GLY A 522 -8.22 7.83 32.82
N GLN A 523 -7.26 8.36 33.57
CA GLN A 523 -6.11 9.11 33.09
C GLN A 523 -4.82 8.30 33.11
N GLU A 524 -4.91 6.98 33.37
CA GLU A 524 -3.77 6.08 33.28
C GLU A 524 -3.20 6.10 31.85
N GLU A 525 -1.88 6.15 31.77
CA GLU A 525 -1.22 6.13 30.47
C GLU A 525 -1.12 4.70 29.94
N SER A 526 -1.16 4.55 28.63
CA SER A 526 -0.97 3.27 27.97
C SER A 526 0.45 3.16 27.43
N VAL A 527 0.97 1.96 27.46
CA VAL A 527 2.31 1.62 27.02
C VAL A 527 2.26 0.35 26.16
N THR A 528 3.11 0.27 25.17
CA THR A 528 3.30 -1.00 24.44
C THR A 528 3.87 -2.03 25.38
N THR A 529 3.28 -3.23 25.42
CA THR A 529 3.73 -4.32 26.29
C THR A 529 4.12 -5.53 25.47
N ARG A 530 5.27 -6.14 25.83
CA ARG A 530 5.75 -7.40 25.24
C ARG A 530 6.01 -8.42 26.34
N ARG A 531 5.48 -9.61 26.17
CA ARG A 531 5.82 -10.78 26.98
C ARG A 531 6.92 -11.52 26.25
N VAL A 532 8.05 -11.72 26.90
CA VAL A 532 9.26 -12.26 26.27
C VAL A 532 9.88 -13.35 27.13
N ASP A 533 10.52 -14.31 26.48
CA ASP A 533 11.40 -15.26 27.17
C ASP A 533 12.69 -14.57 27.64
N SER A 534 13.34 -15.15 28.62
CA SER A 534 14.56 -14.61 29.24
C SER A 534 15.71 -14.41 28.24
N ALA A 535 15.83 -15.25 27.20
CA ALA A 535 16.85 -15.15 26.16
C ALA A 535 16.50 -14.19 25.03
N TYR A 536 15.34 -13.51 25.03
CA TYR A 536 14.87 -12.68 23.94
C TYR A 536 15.87 -11.58 23.52
N PHE A 537 16.37 -10.81 24.49
CA PHE A 537 17.25 -9.69 24.18
C PHE A 537 18.60 -10.15 23.61
N SER A 538 19.16 -11.25 24.11
CA SER A 538 20.39 -11.83 23.57
C SER A 538 20.20 -12.46 22.19
N THR A 539 19.09 -13.15 21.96
CA THR A 539 18.76 -13.75 20.66
C THR A 539 18.53 -12.70 19.59
N MET A 540 17.82 -11.62 19.93
CA MET A 540 17.56 -10.48 19.03
C MET A 540 18.74 -9.51 18.94
N LYS A 541 19.74 -9.64 19.86
CA LYS A 541 20.85 -8.70 20.05
C LYS A 541 20.39 -7.28 20.37
N ILE A 542 19.35 -7.16 21.16
CA ILE A 542 18.89 -5.88 21.72
C ILE A 542 19.78 -5.53 22.93
N PRO A 543 20.47 -4.38 22.94
CA PRO A 543 21.40 -4.08 24.03
C PRO A 543 20.66 -3.75 25.33
N VAL A 544 21.13 -4.34 26.45
CA VAL A 544 20.77 -3.88 27.81
C VAL A 544 21.66 -2.69 28.12
N MET A 545 21.07 -1.50 28.18
CA MET A 545 21.78 -0.23 28.32
C MET A 545 22.15 0.05 29.78
N ARG A 546 21.26 -0.33 30.71
CA ARG A 546 21.42 -0.13 32.15
C ARG A 546 20.74 -1.23 32.95
N GLY A 547 21.24 -1.55 34.13
CA GLY A 547 20.68 -2.62 34.95
C GLY A 547 21.02 -4.01 34.45
N ARG A 548 20.05 -4.94 34.49
CA ARG A 548 20.19 -6.33 34.04
C ARG A 548 19.06 -6.74 33.12
N GLY A 549 19.31 -7.74 32.27
CA GLY A 549 18.28 -8.45 31.52
C GLY A 549 17.47 -9.42 32.38
N PHE A 550 16.48 -10.09 31.76
CA PHE A 550 15.79 -11.18 32.44
C PHE A 550 16.67 -12.42 32.58
N THR A 551 16.36 -13.20 33.59
CA THR A 551 16.99 -14.49 33.86
C THR A 551 15.92 -15.56 34.13
N ARG A 552 16.30 -16.82 34.14
CA ARG A 552 15.39 -17.93 34.49
C ARG A 552 14.85 -17.85 35.93
N ALA A 553 15.47 -17.03 36.79
CA ALA A 553 14.98 -16.78 38.15
C ALA A 553 13.77 -15.81 38.18
N ASP A 554 13.56 -15.05 37.11
CA ASP A 554 12.44 -14.11 37.02
C ASP A 554 11.14 -14.89 36.54
N ASN A 555 10.83 -15.97 37.23
CA ASN A 555 9.70 -16.88 36.93
C ASN A 555 8.45 -16.52 37.77
N ALA A 556 7.40 -17.35 37.66
CA ALA A 556 6.12 -17.11 38.36
C ALA A 556 6.22 -16.99 39.89
N THR A 557 7.22 -17.61 40.52
CA THR A 557 7.44 -17.56 41.96
C THR A 557 8.43 -16.46 42.38
N GLY A 558 9.08 -15.84 41.41
CA GLY A 558 10.05 -14.76 41.63
C GLY A 558 9.38 -13.41 41.91
N VAL A 559 10.21 -12.41 42.27
CA VAL A 559 9.72 -11.03 42.40
C VAL A 559 9.18 -10.56 41.02
N PRO A 560 7.99 -9.95 40.95
CA PRO A 560 7.48 -9.40 39.68
C PRO A 560 8.42 -8.30 39.16
N VAL A 561 8.94 -8.49 37.94
CA VAL A 561 9.92 -7.59 37.32
C VAL A 561 9.47 -7.11 35.95
N ALA A 562 10.05 -5.99 35.49
CA ALA A 562 9.87 -5.46 34.15
C ALA A 562 11.19 -4.87 33.63
N LEU A 563 11.33 -4.84 32.30
CA LEU A 563 12.31 -4.03 31.57
C LEU A 563 11.58 -2.94 30.80
N VAL A 564 12.23 -1.80 30.61
CA VAL A 564 11.68 -0.69 29.84
C VAL A 564 12.67 -0.25 28.75
N ASN A 565 12.19 0.30 27.64
CA ASN A 565 13.09 0.86 26.64
C ASN A 565 13.49 2.31 26.97
N GLN A 566 14.48 2.85 26.24
CA GLN A 566 14.94 4.23 26.44
C GLN A 566 13.82 5.26 26.19
N ALA A 567 12.94 5.03 25.20
CA ALA A 567 11.82 5.90 24.91
C ALA A 567 10.87 6.01 26.12
N TRP A 568 10.64 4.91 26.83
CA TRP A 568 9.87 4.90 28.08
C TRP A 568 10.51 5.76 29.15
N VAL A 569 11.81 5.60 29.37
CA VAL A 569 12.55 6.40 30.35
C VAL A 569 12.51 7.89 30.04
N LYS A 570 12.75 8.23 28.77
CA LYS A 570 12.70 9.62 28.29
C LYS A 570 11.32 10.26 28.47
N HIS A 571 10.26 9.48 28.31
CA HIS A 571 8.89 9.97 28.40
C HIS A 571 8.42 10.12 29.85
N TYR A 572 8.67 9.12 30.69
CA TYR A 572 8.15 9.06 32.06
C TYR A 572 9.11 9.56 33.14
N PHE A 573 10.41 9.64 32.85
CA PHE A 573 11.45 10.11 33.75
C PHE A 573 12.35 11.18 33.11
N PRO A 574 11.75 12.29 32.58
CA PRO A 574 12.51 13.31 31.87
C PRO A 574 13.53 14.05 32.72
N ASP A 575 13.34 14.09 34.04
CA ASP A 575 14.20 14.79 35.00
C ASP A 575 15.55 14.06 35.32
N GLY A 576 15.88 13.00 34.54
CA GLY A 576 17.12 12.24 34.74
C GLY A 576 17.13 11.35 35.99
N LYS A 577 15.99 11.20 36.69
CA LYS A 577 15.84 10.22 37.78
C LYS A 577 16.03 8.83 37.23
N ASP A 578 16.63 7.96 38.08
CA ASP A 578 16.80 6.57 37.68
C ASP A 578 15.45 5.85 37.63
N ALA A 579 15.16 5.23 36.52
CA ALA A 579 13.96 4.40 36.34
C ALA A 579 14.15 3.01 37.00
N ILE A 580 15.39 2.57 37.21
CA ILE A 580 15.70 1.27 37.84
C ILE A 580 15.29 1.33 39.30
N GLY A 581 14.61 0.28 39.80
CA GLY A 581 14.01 0.21 41.11
C GLY A 581 12.63 0.89 41.22
N ALA A 582 12.20 1.69 40.24
CA ALA A 582 10.83 2.17 40.23
C ALA A 582 9.87 0.99 40.01
N ARG A 583 8.67 1.08 40.58
CA ARG A 583 7.66 0.02 40.48
C ARG A 583 6.46 0.48 39.67
N ILE A 584 6.03 -0.35 38.71
CA ILE A 584 4.87 -0.13 37.87
C ILE A 584 3.85 -1.22 38.09
N ARG A 585 2.57 -0.91 37.87
CA ARG A 585 1.47 -1.88 37.91
C ARG A 585 0.56 -1.66 36.75
N PHE A 586 0.25 -2.72 36.00
CA PHE A 586 -0.81 -2.68 34.99
C PHE A 586 -2.17 -2.58 35.65
N THR A 587 -3.07 -1.87 35.01
CA THR A 587 -4.43 -1.62 35.56
C THR A 587 -5.51 -2.49 34.92
N VAL A 588 -5.12 -3.51 34.16
CA VAL A 588 -6.02 -4.45 33.49
C VAL A 588 -6.87 -5.24 34.48
N ALA A 589 -6.32 -5.58 35.65
CA ALA A 589 -7.04 -6.19 36.76
C ALA A 589 -6.63 -5.57 38.11
N ALA A 590 -7.50 -5.64 39.09
CA ALA A 590 -7.23 -5.10 40.41
C ALA A 590 -6.12 -5.86 41.15
N GLN A 591 -5.96 -7.15 40.83
CA GLN A 591 -5.02 -8.07 41.44
C GLN A 591 -3.62 -8.02 40.81
N GLU A 592 -3.38 -7.21 39.77
CA GLU A 592 -2.06 -7.11 39.16
C GLU A 592 -1.02 -6.67 40.16
N PRO A 593 0.16 -7.37 40.21
CA PRO A 593 1.23 -7.00 41.14
C PRO A 593 1.99 -5.78 40.65
N TYR A 594 2.64 -5.06 41.60
CA TYR A 594 3.68 -4.10 41.25
C TYR A 594 4.93 -4.83 40.75
N ARG A 595 5.45 -4.41 39.62
CA ARG A 595 6.66 -4.94 38.98
C ARG A 595 7.79 -3.95 39.11
N GLU A 596 8.93 -4.42 39.59
CA GLU A 596 10.15 -3.62 39.73
C GLU A 596 10.85 -3.50 38.37
N ILE A 597 11.22 -2.30 37.96
CA ILE A 597 12.04 -2.06 36.77
C ILE A 597 13.49 -2.44 37.12
N VAL A 598 13.97 -3.55 36.52
CA VAL A 598 15.32 -4.08 36.79
C VAL A 598 16.35 -3.69 35.74
N GLY A 599 15.92 -3.12 34.60
CA GLY A 599 16.85 -2.65 33.59
C GLY A 599 16.18 -1.84 32.47
N VAL A 600 17.04 -1.20 31.69
CA VAL A 600 16.67 -0.37 30.54
C VAL A 600 17.32 -0.97 29.30
N VAL A 601 16.53 -1.24 28.27
CA VAL A 601 16.99 -1.79 26.99
C VAL A 601 16.96 -0.75 25.88
N GLY A 602 17.65 -1.04 24.79
CA GLY A 602 17.63 -0.20 23.59
C GLY A 602 16.23 -0.04 23.01
N ASP A 603 16.01 1.03 22.26
CA ASP A 603 14.76 1.26 21.54
C ASP A 603 14.64 0.33 20.34
N VAL A 604 13.49 -0.28 20.17
CA VAL A 604 13.15 -1.18 19.06
C VAL A 604 11.98 -0.59 18.26
N ALA A 605 12.04 -0.71 16.95
CA ALA A 605 10.94 -0.31 16.07
C ALA A 605 9.77 -1.31 16.19
N GLU A 606 8.80 -1.02 17.03
CA GLU A 606 7.68 -1.93 17.36
C GLU A 606 6.57 -1.91 16.32
N ASP A 607 6.18 -0.71 15.86
CA ASP A 607 5.07 -0.52 14.93
C ASP A 607 5.55 -0.56 13.47
N ASN A 608 6.39 0.39 13.12
CA ASN A 608 7.02 0.45 11.81
C ASN A 608 8.40 1.10 11.92
N LEU A 609 9.28 0.80 10.96
CA LEU A 609 10.64 1.33 10.92
C LEU A 609 10.71 2.86 10.85
N ALA A 610 9.67 3.49 10.33
CA ALA A 610 9.64 4.93 10.09
C ALA A 610 9.02 5.73 11.25
N ALA A 611 8.42 5.07 12.25
CA ALA A 611 7.90 5.73 13.44
C ALA A 611 8.96 5.77 14.54
N PRO A 612 8.93 6.78 15.41
CA PRO A 612 9.71 6.73 16.65
C PRO A 612 9.32 5.51 17.46
N SER A 613 10.30 4.86 18.08
CA SER A 613 10.03 3.74 18.98
C SER A 613 9.08 4.17 20.09
N PRO A 614 7.94 3.47 20.29
CA PRO A 614 7.00 3.81 21.35
C PRO A 614 7.61 3.47 22.72
N PRO A 615 7.17 4.12 23.81
CA PRO A 615 7.42 3.66 25.15
C PRO A 615 6.97 2.21 25.30
N THR A 616 7.91 1.31 25.63
CA THR A 616 7.64 -0.14 25.68
C THR A 616 8.07 -0.71 27.01
N VAL A 617 7.24 -1.58 27.58
CA VAL A 617 7.51 -2.39 28.76
C VAL A 617 7.59 -3.85 28.39
N TYR A 618 8.64 -4.52 28.80
CA TYR A 618 8.84 -5.94 28.61
C TYR A 618 8.59 -6.67 29.93
N VAL A 619 7.91 -7.81 29.87
CA VAL A 619 7.58 -8.64 31.05
C VAL A 619 8.00 -10.07 30.75
N PRO A 620 8.58 -10.81 31.73
CA PRO A 620 8.83 -12.23 31.54
C PRO A 620 7.53 -12.99 31.28
N VAL A 621 7.48 -13.78 30.21
CA VAL A 621 6.30 -14.62 29.93
C VAL A 621 6.00 -15.61 31.05
N ASP A 622 7.02 -16.02 31.77
CA ASP A 622 6.92 -16.88 32.95
C ASP A 622 6.06 -16.27 34.08
N GLN A 623 5.98 -14.96 34.12
CA GLN A 623 5.14 -14.24 35.13
C GLN A 623 3.73 -13.91 34.58
N GLN A 624 3.45 -14.21 33.30
CA GLN A 624 2.14 -14.03 32.65
C GLN A 624 1.90 -15.16 31.63
N SER A 625 1.89 -16.41 32.09
CA SER A 625 1.88 -17.63 31.27
C SER A 625 0.66 -17.77 30.33
N GLY A 626 -0.43 -17.07 30.63
CA GLY A 626 -1.61 -17.04 29.75
C GLY A 626 -1.34 -16.49 28.33
N TYR A 627 -0.30 -15.69 28.16
CA TYR A 627 0.12 -15.16 26.87
C TYR A 627 1.01 -16.15 26.07
N ALA A 628 1.42 -17.29 26.64
CA ALA A 628 2.23 -18.29 25.97
C ALA A 628 1.46 -19.13 24.94
N THR A 629 0.15 -18.99 24.85
CA THR A 629 -0.71 -19.76 23.91
C THR A 629 -0.58 -19.33 22.46
N ASN A 630 -0.22 -18.05 22.22
CA ASN A 630 -0.03 -17.48 20.89
C ASN A 630 1.32 -16.74 20.88
N PHE A 631 2.38 -17.43 20.47
CA PHE A 631 3.73 -16.96 20.71
C PHE A 631 4.60 -17.01 19.46
N ASN A 632 5.27 -15.92 19.15
CA ASN A 632 6.23 -15.83 18.06
C ASN A 632 7.59 -16.32 18.54
N PHE A 633 8.15 -17.32 17.89
CA PHE A 633 9.50 -17.79 18.13
C PHE A 633 10.49 -17.08 17.22
N VAL A 634 11.66 -16.78 17.76
CA VAL A 634 12.80 -16.21 17.06
C VAL A 634 14.03 -17.08 17.31
N ILE A 635 14.66 -17.52 16.23
CA ILE A 635 15.82 -18.43 16.30
C ILE A 635 16.97 -17.78 15.54
N ARG A 636 18.08 -17.54 16.23
CA ARG A 636 19.31 -17.06 15.59
C ARG A 636 20.13 -18.25 15.13
N THR A 637 20.58 -18.20 13.89
CA THR A 637 21.34 -19.27 13.22
C THR A 637 22.74 -18.79 12.87
N SER A 638 23.66 -19.76 12.68
CA SER A 638 25.00 -19.48 12.15
C SER A 638 25.06 -19.41 10.62
N GLY A 639 23.99 -19.79 9.93
CA GLY A 639 23.87 -19.82 8.46
C GLY A 639 22.51 -19.37 7.99
N ASP A 640 22.05 -19.91 6.84
CA ASP A 640 20.71 -19.61 6.30
C ASP A 640 19.61 -20.03 7.29
N PRO A 641 18.80 -19.07 7.78
CA PRO A 641 17.78 -19.35 8.78
C PRO A 641 16.66 -20.27 8.26
N VAL A 642 16.36 -20.24 6.96
CA VAL A 642 15.28 -21.08 6.40
C VAL A 642 15.71 -22.55 6.26
N ALA A 643 17.01 -22.80 6.09
CA ALA A 643 17.54 -24.16 5.95
C ALA A 643 17.30 -25.06 7.17
N ILE A 644 17.17 -24.51 8.38
CA ILE A 644 16.93 -25.29 9.61
C ILE A 644 15.46 -25.60 9.86
N LEU A 645 14.52 -25.03 9.07
CA LEU A 645 13.07 -25.17 9.29
C LEU A 645 12.59 -26.63 9.39
N PRO A 646 13.08 -27.60 8.59
CA PRO A 646 12.68 -29.01 8.77
C PRO A 646 13.06 -29.57 10.16
N SER A 647 14.25 -29.23 10.66
CA SER A 647 14.70 -29.64 12.01
C SER A 647 13.90 -28.97 13.12
N VAL A 648 13.53 -27.68 12.94
CA VAL A 648 12.67 -26.94 13.86
C VAL A 648 11.28 -27.58 13.92
N ARG A 649 10.70 -27.95 12.77
CA ARG A 649 9.41 -28.66 12.72
C ARG A 649 9.49 -30.03 13.40
N ALA A 650 10.55 -30.79 13.16
CA ALA A 650 10.75 -32.08 13.81
C ALA A 650 10.84 -31.93 15.34
N ALA A 651 11.48 -30.91 15.85
CA ALA A 651 11.59 -30.61 17.29
C ALA A 651 10.21 -30.29 17.89
N ALA A 652 9.35 -29.53 17.22
CA ALA A 652 7.99 -29.22 17.68
C ALA A 652 7.09 -30.47 17.62
N ASN A 653 7.09 -31.18 16.49
CA ASN A 653 6.29 -32.39 16.30
C ASN A 653 6.64 -33.53 17.29
N ALA A 654 7.88 -33.53 17.80
CA ALA A 654 8.28 -34.47 18.83
C ALA A 654 7.68 -34.15 20.22
N ILE A 655 7.13 -32.96 20.43
CA ILE A 655 6.41 -32.55 21.63
C ILE A 655 4.91 -32.68 21.37
N ASP A 656 4.42 -32.11 20.29
CA ASP A 656 3.01 -32.15 19.89
C ASP A 656 2.89 -32.16 18.35
N PRO A 657 2.42 -33.27 17.75
CA PRO A 657 2.34 -33.40 16.29
C PRO A 657 1.18 -32.61 15.65
N GLU A 658 0.25 -32.08 16.46
CA GLU A 658 -0.88 -31.27 15.95
C GLU A 658 -0.54 -29.79 15.78
N LEU A 659 0.71 -29.37 16.06
CA LEU A 659 1.11 -27.97 15.97
C LEU A 659 1.37 -27.54 14.51
N ALA A 660 0.82 -26.38 14.17
CA ALA A 660 1.04 -25.75 12.90
C ALA A 660 1.94 -24.51 13.03
N PHE A 661 2.84 -24.35 12.06
CA PHE A 661 3.73 -23.18 11.96
C PHE A 661 3.12 -22.15 11.04
N VAL A 662 2.90 -20.96 11.56
CA VAL A 662 2.40 -19.82 10.80
C VAL A 662 3.56 -18.96 10.34
N GLN A 663 3.57 -18.61 9.05
CA GLN A 663 4.51 -17.63 8.48
C GLN A 663 5.98 -17.88 8.82
N ALA A 664 6.43 -19.14 8.75
CA ALA A 664 7.83 -19.47 8.98
C ALA A 664 8.70 -18.88 7.86
N GLN A 665 9.55 -17.88 8.20
CA GLN A 665 10.35 -17.12 7.25
C GLN A 665 11.55 -16.47 7.94
N SER A 666 12.51 -15.96 7.15
CA SER A 666 13.56 -15.14 7.72
C SER A 666 13.00 -13.81 8.27
N MET A 667 13.66 -13.23 9.25
CA MET A 667 13.28 -11.92 9.80
C MET A 667 13.41 -10.81 8.76
N ASP A 668 14.38 -10.92 7.86
CA ASP A 668 14.54 -10.01 6.72
C ASP A 668 13.33 -10.08 5.77
N ASP A 669 12.84 -11.29 5.45
CA ASP A 669 11.66 -11.45 4.63
C ASP A 669 10.40 -10.93 5.35
N PHE A 670 10.28 -11.19 6.65
CA PHE A 670 9.19 -10.66 7.46
C PHE A 670 9.17 -9.14 7.43
N MET A 671 10.31 -8.48 7.65
CA MET A 671 10.44 -7.02 7.58
C MET A 671 10.15 -6.48 6.17
N ASN A 672 10.70 -7.12 5.13
CA ASN A 672 10.48 -6.71 3.73
C ASN A 672 9.02 -6.84 3.29
N ARG A 673 8.26 -7.76 3.88
CA ARG A 673 6.83 -7.96 3.63
C ARG A 673 5.94 -7.10 4.54
N SER A 674 6.51 -6.46 5.57
CA SER A 674 5.73 -5.60 6.47
C SER A 674 5.09 -4.44 5.69
N PRO A 675 3.86 -4.01 6.06
CA PRO A 675 3.17 -2.90 5.40
C PRO A 675 4.01 -1.62 5.36
N ALA A 676 4.84 -1.39 6.36
CA ALA A 676 5.71 -0.22 6.45
C ALA A 676 6.74 -0.12 5.31
N ILE A 677 7.32 -1.23 4.89
CA ILE A 677 8.27 -1.27 3.76
C ILE A 677 7.51 -1.45 2.45
N PHE A 678 6.55 -2.35 2.42
CA PHE A 678 5.77 -2.68 1.23
C PHE A 678 5.05 -1.46 0.65
N LEU A 679 4.30 -0.69 1.47
CA LEU A 679 3.57 0.50 1.04
C LEU A 679 4.46 1.65 0.55
N ARG A 680 5.78 1.58 0.74
CA ARG A 680 6.75 2.54 0.20
C ARG A 680 7.52 2.00 -0.99
N ARG A 681 7.87 0.72 -0.98
CA ARG A 681 8.71 0.09 -2.02
C ARG A 681 7.98 -0.07 -3.35
N TYR A 682 6.71 -0.49 -3.36
CA TYR A 682 5.94 -0.66 -4.59
C TYR A 682 5.62 0.65 -5.30
N PRO A 683 5.15 1.72 -4.60
CA PRO A 683 5.00 3.03 -5.22
C PRO A 683 6.30 3.56 -5.81
N PHE A 684 7.43 3.32 -5.15
CA PHE A 684 8.73 3.70 -5.68
C PHE A 684 9.01 3.03 -7.04
N TYR A 685 8.81 1.73 -7.16
CA TYR A 685 9.02 1.03 -8.43
C TYR A 685 8.08 1.56 -9.52
N LEU A 686 6.83 1.81 -9.20
CA LEU A 686 5.83 2.30 -10.15
C LEU A 686 6.14 3.76 -10.57
N ILE A 687 6.33 4.67 -9.62
CA ILE A 687 6.66 6.08 -9.94
C ILE A 687 8.01 6.16 -10.63
N GLY A 688 8.99 5.36 -10.21
CA GLY A 688 10.30 5.28 -10.84
C GLY A 688 10.24 4.79 -12.29
N SER A 689 9.42 3.77 -12.58
CA SER A 689 9.22 3.29 -13.95
C SER A 689 8.54 4.35 -14.83
N PHE A 690 7.56 5.08 -14.29
CA PHE A 690 6.94 6.20 -15.02
C PHE A 690 7.89 7.36 -15.23
N ALA A 691 8.78 7.66 -14.27
CA ALA A 691 9.81 8.66 -14.42
C ALA A 691 10.81 8.31 -15.54
N VAL A 692 11.23 7.03 -15.60
CA VAL A 692 12.08 6.53 -16.69
C VAL A 692 11.35 6.59 -18.03
N LEU A 693 10.08 6.18 -18.08
CA LEU A 693 9.26 6.26 -19.29
C LEU A 693 9.12 7.73 -19.75
N ALA A 694 8.83 8.65 -18.84
CA ALA A 694 8.74 10.07 -19.14
C ALA A 694 10.06 10.62 -19.69
N LEU A 695 11.20 10.20 -19.13
CA LEU A 695 12.52 10.57 -19.60
C LEU A 695 12.78 10.10 -21.04
N VAL A 696 12.44 8.84 -21.33
CA VAL A 696 12.57 8.28 -22.68
C VAL A 696 11.68 9.03 -23.67
N LEU A 697 10.41 9.27 -23.30
CA LEU A 697 9.47 10.00 -24.13
C LEU A 697 9.91 11.44 -24.37
N ALA A 698 10.39 12.15 -23.34
CA ALA A 698 10.92 13.52 -23.49
C ALA A 698 12.17 13.56 -24.42
N THR A 699 13.01 12.54 -24.33
CA THR A 699 14.19 12.42 -25.23
C THR A 699 13.74 12.23 -26.67
N ILE A 700 12.74 11.38 -26.92
CA ILE A 700 12.18 11.14 -28.26
C ILE A 700 11.53 12.42 -28.81
N GLY A 701 10.74 13.11 -27.96
CA GLY A 701 10.07 14.36 -28.35
C GLY A 701 11.04 15.47 -28.73
N LEU A 702 12.05 15.69 -27.90
CA LEU A 702 13.09 16.69 -28.15
C LEU A 702 13.91 16.35 -29.38
N TYR A 703 14.35 15.08 -29.53
CA TYR A 703 15.05 14.63 -30.74
C TYR A 703 14.20 14.82 -31.99
N GLY A 704 12.92 14.45 -31.97
CA GLY A 704 11.99 14.63 -33.07
C GLY A 704 11.82 16.10 -33.46
N LEU A 705 11.68 16.98 -32.47
CA LEU A 705 11.57 18.42 -32.67
C LEU A 705 12.80 18.99 -33.37
N ILE A 706 13.98 18.70 -32.87
CA ILE A 706 15.22 19.26 -33.41
C ILE A 706 15.56 18.67 -34.78
N SER A 707 15.39 17.35 -34.94
CA SER A 707 15.60 16.68 -36.23
C SER A 707 14.72 17.28 -37.32
N TYR A 708 13.46 17.56 -37.00
CA TYR A 708 12.55 18.23 -37.93
C TYR A 708 12.93 19.71 -38.20
N SER A 709 13.27 20.49 -37.15
CA SER A 709 13.69 21.89 -37.29
C SER A 709 14.92 22.00 -38.21
N VAL A 710 15.86 21.08 -38.04
CA VAL A 710 17.05 20.97 -38.88
C VAL A 710 16.72 20.63 -40.32
N SER A 711 15.83 19.63 -40.53
CA SER A 711 15.41 19.20 -41.87
C SER A 711 14.74 20.33 -42.65
N GLN A 712 13.91 21.13 -41.99
CA GLN A 712 13.28 22.32 -42.62
C GLN A 712 14.26 23.43 -43.00
N ARG A 713 15.32 23.59 -42.24
CA ARG A 713 16.34 24.63 -42.47
C ARG A 713 17.54 24.14 -43.27
N THR A 714 17.51 22.91 -43.81
CA THR A 714 18.66 22.30 -44.49
C THR A 714 19.13 23.18 -45.66
N ARG A 715 18.21 23.79 -46.43
CA ARG A 715 18.53 24.74 -47.52
C ARG A 715 19.17 26.04 -46.99
N GLU A 716 18.61 26.61 -45.90
CA GLU A 716 19.16 27.81 -45.26
C GLU A 716 20.57 27.54 -44.73
N ILE A 717 20.74 26.39 -44.07
CA ILE A 717 22.03 25.90 -43.56
C ILE A 717 23.02 25.67 -44.71
N GLY A 718 22.57 25.09 -45.81
CA GLY A 718 23.38 24.89 -47.04
C GLY A 718 23.86 26.21 -47.63
N ILE A 719 22.94 27.22 -47.76
CA ILE A 719 23.31 28.54 -48.23
C ILE A 719 24.31 29.23 -47.32
N ARG A 720 24.11 29.18 -46.00
CA ARG A 720 25.04 29.75 -45.03
C ARG A 720 26.43 29.09 -45.08
N MET A 721 26.48 27.76 -45.24
CA MET A 721 27.73 27.04 -45.40
C MET A 721 28.43 27.41 -46.73
N ALA A 722 27.69 27.52 -47.85
CA ALA A 722 28.17 27.97 -49.11
C ALA A 722 28.74 29.40 -49.06
N LEU A 723 28.20 30.25 -48.18
CA LEU A 723 28.65 31.63 -47.92
C LEU A 723 29.80 31.69 -46.88
N GLY A 724 30.35 30.52 -46.43
CA GLY A 724 31.51 30.45 -45.56
C GLY A 724 31.23 30.38 -44.06
N ALA A 725 29.98 30.09 -43.65
CA ALA A 725 29.66 29.88 -42.23
C ALA A 725 30.36 28.61 -41.72
N GLN A 726 31.08 28.72 -40.59
CA GLN A 726 31.76 27.60 -39.95
C GLN A 726 30.71 26.62 -39.37
N ARG A 727 30.98 25.31 -39.44
CA ARG A 727 30.15 24.23 -38.91
C ARG A 727 29.80 24.41 -37.44
N GLU A 728 30.74 24.90 -36.65
CA GLU A 728 30.58 25.18 -35.23
C GLU A 728 29.50 26.23 -34.94
N ASN A 729 29.38 27.26 -35.77
CA ASN A 729 28.38 28.32 -35.61
C ASN A 729 26.96 27.79 -35.84
N ILE A 730 26.76 26.92 -36.82
CA ILE A 730 25.50 26.28 -37.12
C ILE A 730 25.12 25.31 -36.00
N LEU A 731 26.08 24.51 -35.56
CA LEU A 731 25.92 23.58 -34.45
C LEU A 731 25.49 24.32 -33.17
N ARG A 732 26.18 25.42 -32.83
CA ARG A 732 25.89 26.24 -31.67
C ARG A 732 24.49 26.89 -31.74
N LEU A 733 24.07 27.34 -32.92
CA LEU A 733 22.76 27.97 -33.10
C LEU A 733 21.63 26.94 -32.85
N THR A 734 21.73 25.75 -33.43
CA THR A 734 20.73 24.67 -33.31
C THR A 734 20.65 24.14 -31.89
N ILE A 735 21.79 23.91 -31.24
CA ILE A 735 21.85 23.45 -29.86
C ILE A 735 21.29 24.52 -28.90
N ARG A 736 21.54 25.81 -29.15
CA ARG A 736 21.04 26.91 -28.32
C ARG A 736 19.50 26.96 -28.30
N GLU A 737 18.83 26.77 -29.44
CA GLU A 737 17.37 26.73 -29.49
C GLU A 737 16.80 25.58 -28.61
N GLY A 738 17.34 24.36 -28.74
CA GLY A 738 16.92 23.22 -27.95
C GLY A 738 17.20 23.38 -26.44
N ILE A 739 18.32 24.02 -26.08
CA ILE A 739 18.64 24.32 -24.68
C ILE A 739 17.70 25.35 -24.08
N VAL A 740 17.31 26.41 -24.83
CA VAL A 740 16.38 27.43 -24.32
C VAL A 740 15.02 26.80 -23.98
N ASP A 741 14.49 25.95 -24.85
CA ASP A 741 13.22 25.25 -24.60
C ASP A 741 13.37 24.28 -23.41
N ALA A 742 14.49 23.55 -23.33
CA ALA A 742 14.77 22.65 -22.22
C ALA A 742 14.91 23.39 -20.87
N VAL A 743 15.65 24.50 -20.83
CA VAL A 743 15.80 25.31 -19.61
C VAL A 743 14.45 25.90 -19.19
N THR A 744 13.65 26.39 -20.14
CA THR A 744 12.32 26.91 -19.85
C THR A 744 11.41 25.82 -19.26
N GLY A 745 11.40 24.64 -19.88
CA GLY A 745 10.65 23.47 -19.38
C GLY A 745 11.12 23.01 -17.99
N VAL A 746 12.43 22.98 -17.77
CA VAL A 746 13.01 22.64 -16.46
C VAL A 746 12.59 23.65 -15.38
N VAL A 747 12.65 24.95 -15.66
CA VAL A 747 12.24 26.00 -14.69
C VAL A 747 10.75 25.86 -14.35
N VAL A 748 9.89 25.72 -15.35
CA VAL A 748 8.45 25.50 -15.15
C VAL A 748 8.21 24.23 -14.36
N GLY A 749 8.89 23.14 -14.72
CA GLY A 749 8.78 21.84 -14.05
C GLY A 749 9.24 21.89 -12.58
N LEU A 750 10.31 22.63 -12.28
CA LEU A 750 10.77 22.84 -10.91
C LEU A 750 9.73 23.59 -10.07
N ILE A 751 9.14 24.65 -10.61
CA ILE A 751 8.08 25.40 -9.94
C ILE A 751 6.87 24.50 -9.65
N LEU A 752 6.43 23.72 -10.64
CA LEU A 752 5.34 22.76 -10.46
C LEU A 752 5.70 21.68 -9.44
N SER A 753 6.95 21.19 -9.47
CA SER A 753 7.43 20.18 -8.50
C SER A 753 7.38 20.71 -7.07
N LEU A 754 7.72 21.98 -6.82
CA LEU A 754 7.63 22.58 -5.48
C LEU A 754 6.21 22.58 -4.91
N VAL A 755 5.20 22.66 -5.77
CA VAL A 755 3.79 22.60 -5.35
C VAL A 755 3.34 21.13 -5.16
N LEU A 756 3.59 20.29 -6.16
CA LEU A 756 3.09 18.90 -6.18
C LEU A 756 3.77 17.99 -5.14
N THR A 757 5.06 18.22 -4.86
CA THR A 757 5.77 17.42 -3.84
C THR A 757 5.23 17.65 -2.42
N ARG A 758 4.55 18.78 -2.15
CA ARG A 758 3.85 19.00 -0.88
C ARG A 758 2.71 17.99 -0.67
N LEU A 759 2.04 17.58 -1.74
CA LEU A 759 0.98 16.56 -1.67
C LEU A 759 1.54 15.17 -1.31
N MET A 760 2.83 14.93 -1.62
CA MET A 760 3.53 13.69 -1.31
C MET A 760 4.23 13.73 0.05
N ALA A 761 4.22 14.85 0.75
CA ALA A 761 5.00 15.04 1.98
C ALA A 761 4.67 14.01 3.06
N SER A 762 3.41 13.60 3.19
CA SER A 762 2.96 12.57 4.13
C SER A 762 3.48 11.16 3.81
N MET A 763 3.92 10.92 2.57
CA MET A 763 4.46 9.62 2.12
C MET A 763 5.99 9.56 2.18
N LEU A 764 6.65 10.71 2.33
CA LEU A 764 8.11 10.80 2.39
C LEU A 764 8.58 10.60 3.84
N TYR A 765 9.64 9.82 3.99
CA TYR A 765 10.30 9.61 5.28
C TYR A 765 11.77 10.03 5.21
N GLY A 766 12.21 10.80 6.20
CA GLY A 766 13.61 11.23 6.31
C GLY A 766 14.08 12.18 5.22
N VAL A 767 13.18 12.58 4.30
CA VAL A 767 13.48 13.43 3.16
C VAL A 767 12.53 14.62 3.16
N LYS A 768 13.08 15.83 3.05
CA LYS A 768 12.24 17.02 2.89
C LYS A 768 11.63 17.04 1.48
N ALA A 769 10.37 17.49 1.37
CA ALA A 769 9.71 17.66 0.07
C ALA A 769 10.51 18.57 -0.92
N HIS A 770 11.46 19.35 -0.40
CA HIS A 770 12.35 20.25 -1.14
C HIS A 770 13.82 19.81 -0.99
N ASP A 771 14.10 18.53 -1.23
CA ASP A 771 15.47 18.03 -1.17
C ASP A 771 16.34 18.65 -2.27
N TRP A 772 17.35 19.40 -1.86
CA TRP A 772 18.21 20.16 -2.77
C TRP A 772 18.97 19.27 -3.76
N LEU A 773 19.33 18.04 -3.35
CA LEU A 773 20.07 17.11 -4.19
C LEU A 773 19.20 16.64 -5.37
N THR A 774 17.97 16.23 -5.11
CA THR A 774 17.00 15.84 -6.16
C THR A 774 16.71 17.01 -7.09
N PHE A 775 16.47 18.21 -6.54
CA PHE A 775 16.19 19.41 -7.31
C PHE A 775 17.40 19.94 -8.09
N LEU A 776 18.61 19.49 -7.83
CA LEU A 776 19.82 19.76 -8.60
C LEU A 776 20.09 18.67 -9.66
N VAL A 777 20.03 17.39 -9.25
CA VAL A 777 20.42 16.25 -10.11
C VAL A 777 19.43 16.07 -11.27
N VAL A 778 18.13 16.19 -11.04
CA VAL A 778 17.10 16.01 -12.08
C VAL A 778 17.22 17.03 -13.20
N PRO A 779 17.33 18.35 -12.94
CA PRO A 779 17.61 19.33 -14.00
C PRO A 779 18.89 19.05 -14.77
N LEU A 780 19.99 18.75 -14.08
CA LEU A 780 21.25 18.45 -14.73
C LEU A 780 21.17 17.24 -15.65
N LEU A 781 20.48 16.18 -15.21
CA LEU A 781 20.24 14.99 -16.01
C LEU A 781 19.43 15.32 -17.28
N LEU A 782 18.32 16.05 -17.15
CA LEU A 782 17.49 16.42 -18.29
C LEU A 782 18.18 17.37 -19.25
N LEU A 783 18.93 18.36 -18.75
CA LEU A 783 19.71 19.27 -19.59
C LEU A 783 20.81 18.52 -20.33
N SER A 784 21.48 17.56 -19.70
CA SER A 784 22.48 16.71 -20.34
C SER A 784 21.87 15.88 -21.48
N ILE A 785 20.70 15.30 -21.25
CA ILE A 785 19.96 14.56 -22.26
C ILE A 785 19.50 15.47 -23.39
N ALA A 786 19.02 16.67 -23.05
CA ALA A 786 18.62 17.67 -24.04
C ALA A 786 19.79 18.06 -24.97
N VAL A 787 20.97 18.27 -24.41
CA VAL A 787 22.20 18.55 -25.20
C VAL A 787 22.52 17.37 -26.11
N ILE A 788 22.51 16.13 -25.61
CA ILE A 788 22.82 14.94 -26.41
C ILE A 788 21.78 14.73 -27.53
N ALA A 789 20.49 14.85 -27.20
CA ALA A 789 19.39 14.73 -28.16
C ALA A 789 19.43 15.81 -29.24
N SER A 790 19.95 17.01 -28.92
CA SER A 790 20.12 18.11 -29.86
C SER A 790 21.37 17.97 -30.73
N TYR A 791 22.43 17.39 -30.20
CA TYR A 791 23.73 17.29 -30.86
C TYR A 791 23.70 16.37 -32.09
N ILE A 792 22.99 15.21 -32.00
CA ILE A 792 22.95 14.22 -33.08
C ILE A 792 22.32 14.78 -34.35
N PRO A 793 21.10 15.40 -34.34
CA PRO A 793 20.52 16.00 -35.54
C PRO A 793 21.33 17.20 -36.05
N ALA A 794 21.85 18.03 -35.14
CA ALA A 794 22.64 19.19 -35.51
C ALA A 794 23.93 18.80 -36.23
N ARG A 795 24.61 17.76 -35.77
CA ARG A 795 25.82 17.22 -36.43
C ARG A 795 25.49 16.69 -37.84
N ARG A 796 24.44 15.91 -38.00
CA ARG A 796 23.99 15.41 -39.31
C ARG A 796 23.72 16.56 -40.30
N ALA A 797 23.15 17.68 -39.81
CA ALA A 797 22.91 18.84 -40.65
C ALA A 797 24.20 19.50 -41.18
N THR A 798 25.29 19.48 -40.43
CA THR A 798 26.59 20.06 -40.83
C THR A 798 27.39 19.13 -41.72
N GLU A 799 27.00 17.88 -41.90
CA GLU A 799 27.63 16.87 -42.77
C GLU A 799 26.98 16.85 -44.18
N VAL A 800 25.89 17.57 -44.41
CA VAL A 800 25.19 17.63 -45.71
C VAL A 800 26.05 18.46 -46.68
N ASP A 801 26.34 17.91 -47.88
CA ASP A 801 27.05 18.60 -48.95
C ASP A 801 26.22 19.81 -49.43
N PRO A 802 26.76 21.05 -49.38
CA PRO A 802 26.09 22.26 -49.80
C PRO A 802 25.55 22.19 -51.24
N MET A 803 26.27 21.43 -52.15
CA MET A 803 25.85 21.26 -53.53
C MET A 803 24.63 20.38 -53.68
N ILE A 804 24.46 19.36 -52.83
CA ILE A 804 23.29 18.47 -52.80
C ILE A 804 22.08 19.21 -52.19
N ALA A 805 22.30 20.05 -51.16
CA ALA A 805 21.26 20.86 -50.55
C ALA A 805 20.65 21.95 -51.48
N LEU A 806 21.39 22.41 -52.48
CA LEU A 806 20.98 23.38 -53.49
C LEU A 806 20.37 22.71 -54.72
N ARG A 807 20.55 21.38 -54.97
CA ARG A 807 20.13 20.64 -56.15
C ARG A 807 18.80 19.88 -55.96
N ASN A 808 18.33 19.71 -54.74
CA ASN A 808 17.04 19.09 -54.47
C ASN A 808 15.91 20.11 -54.68
N GLU A 809 15.39 20.22 -55.91
CA GLU A 809 14.12 20.81 -56.24
C GLU A 809 12.96 19.85 -56.01
#